data_c8277361794ea5fd7bb3ebf2559d2843
#
_entry.id   c8277361794ea5fd7bb3ebf2559d2843
#
_cell.length_a   1.000
_cell.length_b   1.000
_cell.length_c   1.000
_cell.angle_alpha   90.00
_cell.angle_beta   90.00
_cell.angle_gamma   90.00
#
_symmetry.space_group_name_H-M   'P 1'
#
loop_
_entity.id
_entity.type
_entity.pdbx_description
1 polymer ?
#
loop_
_entity_poly.entity_id
_entity_poly.type
_entity_poly.pdbx_seq_one_letter_code
_entity_poly.pdbx_strand_id
1 'polypeptide(L)'
;MHKYLVIVESPAKVKTISKFLGANYKVMASQGHVRDLPKSQMGVDVEHDYEPKYITIRGKGDILAALRKEAKKADKVYLATDPDREGEAISWHLAAALKLEDKDIYRITFNEITKNAVKASLKEARKIDMNLVDAQQARRVLDRVVGYGISPLLWAKIKRGLSAGRVQSVALRMICDRENEIDAFIPEEYWTMEASLNIKGEKKPLVAKFYGDRNGKIDIKNAAQMQKILDEVKNSGFSIESVKKSEKIKKSPLPFTTSTLQQEAAKTLNMSTKRTMNIAQQLYEGVDIKGRGTVGLITYLRTDSTRVADEAKVASKDYISENYGEKYLPQSSNDKKDDKKIQDAHEAIRPTDLSLSPALVKESLQRDQFRLYQLIWKRFVASQMAPAQYETTSVRIGAGEYIFTVSASKIIFDGFMSVYKTDDDNEETNALAKGLDENSVLTLDDVNGTQHFTQPPAHFTEASLVKALEEQGIGRPSTYAPTISTIIARHYVIKENKNLYISELGNAVNNIMMTAFPTIVDVKFTANMESLLDGVAEGTVEWKEIIRNFYPDLKVAIDEAEKELEHVKIEDEVTDVICDKCGRNMVIKYGPHGKFLGCPGFPECHNTKPYLEKIGVACPKCGKDVILKKTKKGRMFYGCEGYPECDFVSWQKPSDKKCPKCGGYMIEKGSKLVCADETCGYVESKNDKEQ
;
A
#
# COMPACT_ATOMS: atom_id res chain seq x y z
N MET A 1 -30.57 21.03 -29.36
CA MET A 1 -29.69 21.87 -28.53
C MET A 1 -29.69 21.22 -27.14
N HIS A 2 -28.55 20.97 -26.51
CA HIS A 2 -28.52 20.40 -25.14
C HIS A 2 -28.94 21.51 -24.15
N LYS A 3 -29.87 21.18 -23.24
CA LYS A 3 -30.32 22.11 -22.19
C LYS A 3 -29.35 22.20 -21.03
N TYR A 4 -28.61 21.10 -20.74
CA TYR A 4 -27.79 20.98 -19.54
C TYR A 4 -26.36 20.60 -19.90
N LEU A 5 -25.41 21.24 -19.23
CA LEU A 5 -23.98 20.85 -19.30
C LEU A 5 -23.57 20.14 -18.01
N VAL A 6 -22.97 18.97 -18.13
CA VAL A 6 -22.37 18.25 -17.00
C VAL A 6 -20.86 18.24 -17.19
N ILE A 7 -20.11 18.75 -16.21
CA ILE A 7 -18.66 18.81 -16.25
C ILE A 7 -18.10 17.80 -15.25
N VAL A 8 -17.29 16.86 -15.74
CA VAL A 8 -16.60 15.81 -14.97
C VAL A 8 -15.09 16.01 -15.01
N GLU A 9 -14.32 15.28 -14.20
CA GLU A 9 -12.87 15.45 -14.14
C GLU A 9 -12.13 14.77 -15.29
N SER A 10 -12.59 13.60 -15.74
CA SER A 10 -11.84 12.76 -16.67
C SER A 10 -12.62 12.39 -17.91
N PRO A 11 -11.94 12.16 -19.07
CA PRO A 11 -12.56 11.64 -20.27
C PRO A 11 -13.23 10.27 -20.10
N ALA A 12 -12.72 9.43 -19.19
CA ALA A 12 -13.31 8.12 -18.91
C ALA A 12 -14.72 8.29 -18.31
N LYS A 13 -14.89 9.21 -17.34
CA LYS A 13 -16.22 9.55 -16.79
C LYS A 13 -17.17 10.10 -17.85
N VAL A 14 -16.70 10.89 -18.82
CA VAL A 14 -17.54 11.36 -19.94
C VAL A 14 -18.14 10.17 -20.67
N LYS A 15 -17.31 9.17 -21.03
CA LYS A 15 -17.74 7.98 -21.77
C LYS A 15 -18.80 7.19 -21.01
N THR A 16 -18.66 7.08 -19.68
CA THR A 16 -19.58 6.32 -18.83
C THR A 16 -20.88 7.09 -18.59
N ILE A 17 -20.80 8.33 -18.11
CA ILE A 17 -21.93 9.14 -17.67
C ILE A 17 -22.83 9.58 -18.84
N SER A 18 -22.23 9.88 -20.01
CA SER A 18 -23.00 10.24 -21.22
C SER A 18 -24.03 9.16 -21.61
N LYS A 19 -23.75 7.88 -21.34
CA LYS A 19 -24.65 6.78 -21.63
C LYS A 19 -25.86 6.72 -20.69
N PHE A 20 -25.73 7.28 -19.49
CA PHE A 20 -26.78 7.26 -18.47
C PHE A 20 -27.74 8.45 -18.57
N LEU A 21 -27.27 9.54 -19.16
CA LEU A 21 -28.00 10.78 -19.33
C LEU A 21 -28.62 10.84 -20.73
N GLY A 22 -29.80 11.47 -20.83
CA GLY A 22 -30.52 11.61 -22.10
C GLY A 22 -29.94 12.72 -22.99
N ALA A 23 -30.52 12.89 -24.17
CA ALA A 23 -30.11 13.84 -25.21
C ALA A 23 -30.10 15.31 -24.79
N ASN A 24 -30.76 15.68 -23.71
CA ASN A 24 -30.77 17.04 -23.16
C ASN A 24 -29.45 17.40 -22.42
N TYR A 25 -28.61 16.41 -22.12
CA TYR A 25 -27.37 16.59 -21.37
C TYR A 25 -26.15 16.46 -22.28
N LYS A 26 -25.24 17.44 -22.17
CA LYS A 26 -23.90 17.36 -22.75
C LYS A 26 -22.90 17.11 -21.61
N VAL A 27 -22.11 16.04 -21.71
CA VAL A 27 -21.08 15.74 -20.73
C VAL A 27 -19.72 16.10 -21.29
N MET A 28 -18.91 16.84 -20.52
CA MET A 28 -17.55 17.25 -20.92
C MET A 28 -16.58 17.07 -19.75
N ALA A 29 -15.29 16.94 -20.06
CA ALA A 29 -14.24 16.78 -19.04
C ALA A 29 -13.38 18.04 -18.90
N SER A 30 -13.05 18.39 -17.64
CA SER A 30 -12.03 19.41 -17.31
C SER A 30 -10.60 18.87 -17.40
N GLN A 31 -10.45 17.56 -17.43
CA GLN A 31 -9.17 16.85 -17.34
C GLN A 31 -8.38 17.21 -16.06
N GLY A 32 -9.04 17.20 -14.91
CA GLY A 32 -8.50 17.57 -13.61
C GLY A 32 -8.58 19.07 -13.32
N HIS A 33 -7.70 19.57 -12.45
CA HIS A 33 -7.64 20.98 -12.09
C HIS A 33 -7.40 21.90 -13.31
N VAL A 34 -8.07 23.05 -13.32
CA VAL A 34 -7.93 24.07 -14.35
C VAL A 34 -7.20 25.31 -13.84
N ARG A 35 -7.16 25.53 -12.53
CA ARG A 35 -6.42 26.60 -11.84
C ARG A 35 -5.57 25.99 -10.74
N ASP A 36 -4.43 26.59 -10.49
CA ASP A 36 -3.53 26.23 -9.38
C ASP A 36 -2.64 27.42 -9.02
N LEU A 37 -1.91 27.33 -7.91
CA LEU A 37 -0.87 28.30 -7.56
C LEU A 37 0.27 28.27 -8.61
N PRO A 38 0.93 29.41 -8.90
CA PRO A 38 2.03 29.46 -9.85
C PRO A 38 3.16 28.50 -9.44
N LYS A 39 3.80 27.85 -10.44
CA LYS A 39 4.88 26.87 -10.17
C LYS A 39 6.21 27.51 -9.76
N SER A 40 6.48 28.74 -10.25
CA SER A 40 7.76 29.43 -10.08
C SER A 40 7.77 30.48 -8.98
N GLN A 41 6.67 30.66 -8.27
CA GLN A 41 6.50 31.63 -7.21
C GLN A 41 5.75 31.02 -6.03
N MET A 42 5.88 31.61 -4.83
CA MET A 42 5.11 31.20 -3.64
C MET A 42 3.62 31.13 -3.97
N GLY A 43 3.09 32.20 -4.58
CA GLY A 43 1.69 32.29 -4.97
C GLY A 43 0.72 32.39 -3.81
N VAL A 44 1.21 32.69 -2.62
CA VAL A 44 0.47 32.99 -1.41
C VAL A 44 0.93 34.35 -0.91
N ASP A 45 0.02 35.27 -0.66
CA ASP A 45 0.32 36.62 -0.18
C ASP A 45 0.38 36.57 1.36
N VAL A 46 1.60 36.40 1.88
CA VAL A 46 1.81 36.25 3.33
C VAL A 46 1.62 37.56 4.11
N GLU A 47 1.66 38.71 3.43
CA GLU A 47 1.45 40.04 4.03
C GLU A 47 -0.04 40.43 4.06
N HIS A 48 -0.84 39.87 3.15
CA HIS A 48 -2.27 40.11 3.05
C HIS A 48 -3.08 38.85 3.35
N ASP A 49 -2.97 38.40 4.57
CA ASP A 49 -3.78 37.32 5.16
C ASP A 49 -3.75 35.98 4.36
N TYR A 50 -2.58 35.66 3.84
CA TYR A 50 -2.32 34.39 3.14
C TYR A 50 -3.20 34.11 1.92
N GLU A 51 -3.64 35.18 1.23
CA GLU A 51 -4.52 35.05 0.07
C GLU A 51 -3.82 34.31 -1.07
N PRO A 52 -4.41 33.19 -1.58
CA PRO A 52 -3.81 32.39 -2.64
C PRO A 52 -4.06 33.02 -4.02
N LYS A 53 -3.00 33.21 -4.80
CA LYS A 53 -3.04 33.75 -6.17
C LYS A 53 -3.19 32.65 -7.20
N TYR A 54 -4.41 32.22 -7.46
CA TYR A 54 -4.67 31.16 -8.44
C TYR A 54 -4.55 31.64 -9.87
N ILE A 55 -3.82 30.89 -10.69
CA ILE A 55 -3.68 31.13 -12.13
C ILE A 55 -4.20 29.93 -12.93
N THR A 56 -4.58 30.17 -14.18
CA THR A 56 -4.93 29.10 -15.10
C THR A 56 -3.70 28.23 -15.37
N ILE A 57 -3.84 26.91 -15.24
CA ILE A 57 -2.79 25.95 -15.51
C ILE A 57 -2.42 26.00 -17.01
N ARG A 58 -1.11 26.07 -17.30
CA ARG A 58 -0.61 26.05 -18.69
C ARG A 58 -1.11 24.83 -19.45
N GLY A 59 -1.66 25.03 -20.66
CA GLY A 59 -2.24 23.96 -21.49
C GLY A 59 -3.73 23.72 -21.25
N LYS A 60 -4.38 24.43 -20.31
CA LYS A 60 -5.84 24.32 -20.07
C LYS A 60 -6.69 25.32 -20.85
N GLY A 61 -6.08 26.23 -21.60
CA GLY A 61 -6.78 27.29 -22.32
C GLY A 61 -7.85 26.77 -23.28
N ASP A 62 -7.52 25.79 -24.13
CA ASP A 62 -8.44 25.24 -25.13
C ASP A 62 -9.61 24.51 -24.48
N ILE A 63 -9.34 23.75 -23.41
CA ILE A 63 -10.37 23.06 -22.64
C ILE A 63 -11.35 24.06 -22.03
N LEU A 64 -10.83 25.11 -21.40
CA LEU A 64 -11.65 26.16 -20.81
C LEU A 64 -12.45 26.94 -21.88
N ALA A 65 -11.87 27.21 -23.04
CA ALA A 65 -12.57 27.85 -24.15
C ALA A 65 -13.74 26.99 -24.64
N ALA A 66 -13.50 25.66 -24.81
CA ALA A 66 -14.56 24.75 -25.20
C ALA A 66 -15.66 24.64 -24.13
N LEU A 67 -15.30 24.54 -22.86
CA LEU A 67 -16.27 24.49 -21.75
C LEU A 67 -17.10 25.79 -21.65
N ARG A 68 -16.47 26.97 -21.78
CA ARG A 68 -17.18 28.28 -21.79
C ARG A 68 -18.18 28.38 -22.94
N LYS A 69 -17.79 27.93 -24.14
CA LYS A 69 -18.69 27.92 -25.31
C LYS A 69 -19.96 27.12 -25.06
N GLU A 70 -19.82 25.96 -24.42
CA GLU A 70 -21.00 25.12 -24.15
C GLU A 70 -21.76 25.55 -22.89
N ALA A 71 -21.08 26.10 -21.86
CA ALA A 71 -21.72 26.63 -20.68
C ALA A 71 -22.62 27.86 -21.01
N LYS A 72 -22.21 28.69 -21.98
CA LYS A 72 -23.03 29.81 -22.44
C LYS A 72 -24.36 29.38 -23.09
N LYS A 73 -24.39 28.18 -23.71
CA LYS A 73 -25.57 27.62 -24.38
C LYS A 73 -26.50 26.87 -23.46
N ALA A 74 -25.98 26.42 -22.32
CA ALA A 74 -26.72 25.60 -21.36
C ALA A 74 -27.59 26.49 -20.46
N ASP A 75 -28.78 26.01 -20.11
CA ASP A 75 -29.64 26.62 -19.11
C ASP A 75 -29.09 26.42 -17.72
N LYS A 76 -28.56 25.21 -17.44
CA LYS A 76 -27.95 24.82 -16.15
C LYS A 76 -26.61 24.10 -16.36
N VAL A 77 -25.68 24.29 -15.41
CA VAL A 77 -24.38 23.65 -15.38
C VAL A 77 -24.28 22.77 -14.12
N TYR A 78 -24.02 21.49 -14.30
CA TYR A 78 -23.76 20.55 -13.23
C TYR A 78 -22.27 20.24 -13.15
N LEU A 79 -21.68 20.44 -11.97
CA LEU A 79 -20.30 20.13 -11.67
C LEU A 79 -20.26 18.76 -10.98
N ALA A 80 -19.83 17.74 -11.71
CA ALA A 80 -19.91 16.32 -11.35
C ALA A 80 -18.53 15.72 -11.11
N THR A 81 -17.70 16.42 -10.33
CA THR A 81 -16.38 15.98 -9.91
C THR A 81 -16.49 14.98 -8.74
N ASP A 82 -15.38 14.34 -8.34
CA ASP A 82 -15.35 13.33 -7.28
C ASP A 82 -15.96 13.85 -5.96
N PRO A 83 -16.48 12.97 -5.09
CA PRO A 83 -17.16 13.34 -3.85
C PRO A 83 -16.17 13.64 -2.70
N ASP A 84 -15.00 14.17 -2.99
CA ASP A 84 -14.01 14.57 -1.99
C ASP A 84 -13.70 16.09 -2.07
N ARG A 85 -12.85 16.55 -1.12
CA ARG A 85 -12.44 17.97 -1.07
C ARG A 85 -11.69 18.43 -2.33
N GLU A 86 -10.97 17.53 -3.01
CA GLU A 86 -10.31 17.84 -4.29
C GLU A 86 -11.33 18.08 -5.39
N GLY A 87 -12.35 17.22 -5.49
CA GLY A 87 -13.45 17.39 -6.43
C GLY A 87 -14.26 18.66 -6.18
N GLU A 88 -14.49 19.02 -4.91
CA GLU A 88 -15.17 20.26 -4.54
C GLU A 88 -14.35 21.49 -4.98
N ALA A 89 -13.03 21.49 -4.73
CA ALA A 89 -12.14 22.57 -5.17
C ALA A 89 -12.04 22.65 -6.70
N ILE A 90 -12.00 21.52 -7.42
CA ILE A 90 -12.05 21.51 -8.89
C ILE A 90 -13.34 22.18 -9.39
N SER A 91 -14.48 21.86 -8.78
CA SER A 91 -15.77 22.47 -9.09
C SER A 91 -15.76 23.99 -8.87
N TRP A 92 -15.25 24.43 -7.73
CA TRP A 92 -15.11 25.86 -7.41
C TRP A 92 -14.18 26.59 -8.40
N HIS A 93 -13.04 26.01 -8.72
CA HIS A 93 -12.11 26.54 -9.71
C HIS A 93 -12.72 26.60 -11.12
N LEU A 94 -13.56 25.63 -11.49
CA LEU A 94 -14.29 25.63 -12.76
C LEU A 94 -15.32 26.76 -12.80
N ALA A 95 -16.12 26.91 -11.75
CA ALA A 95 -17.11 27.99 -11.67
C ALA A 95 -16.47 29.37 -11.87
N ALA A 96 -15.37 29.64 -11.14
CA ALA A 96 -14.61 30.88 -11.27
C ALA A 96 -13.95 31.05 -12.66
N ALA A 97 -13.28 29.98 -13.18
CA ALA A 97 -12.59 30.04 -14.47
C ALA A 97 -13.55 30.19 -15.64
N LEU A 98 -14.75 29.67 -15.55
CA LEU A 98 -15.76 29.73 -16.59
C LEU A 98 -16.62 31.01 -16.51
N LYS A 99 -16.49 31.84 -15.44
CA LYS A 99 -17.29 33.04 -15.17
C LYS A 99 -18.79 32.73 -15.21
N LEU A 100 -19.20 31.84 -14.30
CA LEU A 100 -20.56 31.33 -14.23
C LEU A 100 -21.40 31.99 -13.11
N GLU A 101 -21.00 33.17 -12.63
CA GLU A 101 -21.67 33.85 -11.50
C GLU A 101 -23.18 34.09 -11.76
N ASP A 102 -23.54 34.30 -13.03
CA ASP A 102 -24.93 34.56 -13.48
C ASP A 102 -25.67 33.29 -13.96
N LYS A 103 -25.09 32.12 -13.77
CA LYS A 103 -25.68 30.84 -14.21
C LYS A 103 -26.16 29.99 -13.06
N ASP A 104 -27.20 29.21 -13.30
CA ASP A 104 -27.63 28.14 -12.41
C ASP A 104 -26.59 27.01 -12.36
N ILE A 105 -25.71 27.09 -11.36
CA ILE A 105 -24.63 26.11 -11.12
C ILE A 105 -25.02 25.22 -9.97
N TYR A 106 -24.89 23.92 -10.21
CA TYR A 106 -25.17 22.90 -9.23
C TYR A 106 -24.00 21.93 -9.11
N ARG A 107 -23.69 21.55 -7.90
CA ARG A 107 -22.79 20.47 -7.54
C ARG A 107 -23.58 19.16 -7.42
N ILE A 108 -23.14 18.13 -8.09
CA ILE A 108 -23.66 16.76 -7.94
C ILE A 108 -22.52 15.81 -7.57
N THR A 109 -22.78 14.94 -6.62
CA THR A 109 -21.82 13.93 -6.14
C THR A 109 -22.48 12.55 -6.16
N PHE A 110 -21.67 11.55 -6.39
CA PHE A 110 -22.11 10.13 -6.33
C PHE A 110 -20.91 9.24 -5.95
N ASN A 111 -21.16 8.30 -5.06
CA ASN A 111 -20.14 7.35 -4.59
C ASN A 111 -19.89 6.22 -5.59
N GLU A 112 -20.75 6.03 -6.56
CA GLU A 112 -20.64 5.02 -7.63
C GLU A 112 -21.11 5.56 -8.97
N ILE A 113 -20.46 5.15 -10.04
CA ILE A 113 -20.85 5.60 -11.39
C ILE A 113 -21.79 4.57 -12.02
N THR A 114 -23.02 4.53 -11.49
CA THR A 114 -24.13 3.73 -12.00
C THR A 114 -25.24 4.64 -12.56
N LYS A 115 -26.10 4.07 -13.40
CA LYS A 115 -27.23 4.84 -13.98
C LYS A 115 -28.16 5.39 -12.91
N ASN A 116 -28.41 4.62 -11.86
CA ASN A 116 -29.31 5.00 -10.78
C ASN A 116 -28.70 6.10 -9.91
N ALA A 117 -27.44 5.91 -9.46
CA ALA A 117 -26.74 6.92 -8.65
C ALA A 117 -26.59 8.27 -9.37
N VAL A 118 -26.18 8.25 -10.65
CA VAL A 118 -26.07 9.47 -11.46
C VAL A 118 -27.42 10.17 -11.65
N LYS A 119 -28.52 9.43 -11.83
CA LYS A 119 -29.86 10.05 -11.95
C LYS A 119 -30.39 10.55 -10.61
N ALA A 120 -30.09 9.87 -9.51
CA ALA A 120 -30.46 10.31 -8.17
C ALA A 120 -29.75 11.61 -7.81
N SER A 121 -28.44 11.69 -8.05
CA SER A 121 -27.62 12.88 -7.74
C SER A 121 -28.11 14.16 -8.45
N LEU A 122 -28.71 14.05 -9.64
CA LEU A 122 -29.32 15.20 -10.32
C LEU A 122 -30.53 15.77 -9.57
N LYS A 123 -31.24 14.94 -8.77
CA LYS A 123 -32.36 15.39 -7.94
C LYS A 123 -31.88 16.03 -6.63
N GLU A 124 -30.69 15.63 -6.19
CA GLU A 124 -30.04 16.07 -4.95
C GLU A 124 -28.97 17.13 -5.20
N ALA A 125 -29.06 17.80 -6.36
CA ALA A 125 -28.11 18.82 -6.75
C ALA A 125 -28.08 19.98 -5.73
N ARG A 126 -26.87 20.36 -5.29
CA ARG A 126 -26.62 21.35 -4.25
C ARG A 126 -25.70 22.48 -4.73
N LYS A 127 -25.49 23.46 -3.90
CA LYS A 127 -24.41 24.44 -4.09
C LYS A 127 -23.05 23.82 -3.78
N ILE A 128 -21.98 24.47 -4.23
CA ILE A 128 -20.61 24.14 -3.85
C ILE A 128 -20.49 24.32 -2.33
N ASP A 129 -19.88 23.33 -1.68
CA ASP A 129 -19.60 23.37 -0.25
C ASP A 129 -18.27 24.10 0.00
N MET A 130 -18.37 25.32 0.54
CA MET A 130 -17.19 26.14 0.77
C MET A 130 -16.31 25.63 1.89
N ASN A 131 -16.81 24.88 2.86
CA ASN A 131 -15.98 24.28 3.90
C ASN A 131 -15.03 23.23 3.31
N LEU A 132 -15.51 22.41 2.38
CA LEU A 132 -14.68 21.45 1.66
C LEU A 132 -13.65 22.15 0.75
N VAL A 133 -14.05 23.26 0.09
CA VAL A 133 -13.14 24.09 -0.71
C VAL A 133 -12.04 24.66 0.18
N ASP A 134 -12.41 25.22 1.33
CA ASP A 134 -11.49 25.84 2.27
C ASP A 134 -10.53 24.81 2.91
N ALA A 135 -11.01 23.61 3.18
CA ALA A 135 -10.15 22.51 3.63
C ALA A 135 -9.09 22.11 2.59
N GLN A 136 -9.46 22.13 1.30
CA GLN A 136 -8.51 21.88 0.22
C GLN A 136 -7.56 23.07 0.05
N GLN A 137 -8.05 24.33 0.12
CA GLN A 137 -7.22 25.53 0.08
C GLN A 137 -6.20 25.54 1.23
N ALA A 138 -6.65 25.27 2.47
CA ALA A 138 -5.77 25.18 3.63
C ALA A 138 -4.63 24.17 3.41
N ARG A 139 -4.96 22.96 2.97
CA ARG A 139 -3.96 21.94 2.63
C ARG A 139 -3.01 22.43 1.55
N ARG A 140 -3.56 23.01 0.47
CA ARG A 140 -2.77 23.48 -0.67
C ARG A 140 -1.80 24.60 -0.28
N VAL A 141 -2.26 25.54 0.54
CA VAL A 141 -1.44 26.67 1.05
C VAL A 141 -0.37 26.16 2.02
N LEU A 142 -0.73 25.29 2.99
CA LEU A 142 0.23 24.67 3.92
C LEU A 142 1.34 23.92 3.17
N ASP A 143 0.96 23.04 2.24
CA ASP A 143 1.95 22.27 1.47
C ASP A 143 2.81 23.18 0.57
N ARG A 144 2.23 24.34 0.13
CA ARG A 144 2.96 25.35 -0.64
C ARG A 144 4.00 26.07 0.22
N VAL A 145 3.62 26.58 1.39
CA VAL A 145 4.54 27.37 2.23
C VAL A 145 5.67 26.49 2.78
N VAL A 146 5.38 25.23 3.16
CA VAL A 146 6.40 24.28 3.58
C VAL A 146 7.33 23.92 2.42
N GLY A 147 6.75 23.46 1.30
CA GLY A 147 7.54 22.98 0.17
C GLY A 147 8.37 24.09 -0.48
N TYR A 148 7.83 25.29 -0.59
CA TYR A 148 8.48 26.44 -1.21
C TYR A 148 9.49 27.12 -0.28
N GLY A 149 9.29 27.05 1.03
CA GLY A 149 10.24 27.54 2.02
C GLY A 149 11.44 26.60 2.20
N ILE A 150 11.20 25.32 2.39
CA ILE A 150 12.26 24.36 2.76
C ILE A 150 13.00 23.81 1.53
N SER A 151 12.33 23.57 0.39
CA SER A 151 12.99 22.93 -0.76
C SER A 151 14.18 23.74 -1.31
N PRO A 152 14.15 25.08 -1.43
CA PRO A 152 15.31 25.86 -1.84
C PRO A 152 16.48 25.73 -0.88
N LEU A 153 16.22 25.63 0.44
CA LEU A 153 17.26 25.38 1.44
C LEU A 153 17.95 24.04 1.20
N LEU A 154 17.19 22.97 0.97
CA LEU A 154 17.75 21.67 0.61
C LEU A 154 18.57 21.73 -0.68
N TRP A 155 18.17 22.57 -1.65
CA TRP A 155 18.98 22.76 -2.87
C TRP A 155 20.30 23.46 -2.61
N ALA A 156 20.30 24.45 -1.73
CA ALA A 156 21.51 25.18 -1.36
C ALA A 156 22.47 24.35 -0.51
N LYS A 157 21.90 23.54 0.41
CA LYS A 157 22.71 22.80 1.41
C LYS A 157 23.09 21.38 0.98
N ILE A 158 22.36 20.76 0.04
CA ILE A 158 22.64 19.40 -0.47
C ILE A 158 22.78 19.42 -2.00
N LYS A 159 21.66 19.43 -2.74
CA LYS A 159 21.67 19.50 -4.21
C LYS A 159 20.29 19.90 -4.78
N ARG A 160 20.28 20.43 -6.01
CA ARG A 160 19.05 20.81 -6.71
C ARG A 160 18.11 19.62 -6.96
N GLY A 161 16.81 19.90 -6.99
CA GLY A 161 15.78 18.93 -7.32
C GLY A 161 15.20 18.16 -6.14
N LEU A 162 15.66 18.42 -4.91
CA LEU A 162 15.08 17.88 -3.68
C LEU A 162 13.77 18.59 -3.32
N SER A 163 12.95 17.95 -2.52
CA SER A 163 11.72 18.56 -1.99
C SER A 163 11.44 18.12 -0.56
N ALA A 164 10.90 19.02 0.22
CA ALA A 164 10.31 18.71 1.53
C ALA A 164 8.80 18.92 1.46
N GLY A 165 8.08 18.24 2.33
CA GLY A 165 6.64 18.35 2.50
C GLY A 165 6.24 17.69 3.82
N ARG A 166 5.19 18.20 4.48
CA ARG A 166 4.79 17.73 5.82
C ARG A 166 4.72 16.20 5.92
N VAL A 167 3.77 15.59 5.23
CA VAL A 167 3.55 14.14 5.26
C VAL A 167 4.75 13.36 4.68
N GLN A 168 5.37 13.90 3.63
CA GLN A 168 6.55 13.29 3.00
C GLN A 168 7.73 13.18 3.97
N SER A 169 8.02 14.25 4.73
CA SER A 169 9.17 14.29 5.63
C SER A 169 8.95 13.42 6.85
N VAL A 170 7.72 13.34 7.38
CA VAL A 170 7.39 12.41 8.46
C VAL A 170 7.47 10.96 8.01
N ALA A 171 6.97 10.62 6.81
CA ALA A 171 7.11 9.27 6.28
C ALA A 171 8.58 8.87 6.09
N LEU A 172 9.43 9.81 5.66
CA LEU A 172 10.88 9.58 5.57
C LEU A 172 11.50 9.35 6.95
N ARG A 173 11.17 10.18 7.94
CA ARG A 173 11.61 10.02 9.33
C ARG A 173 11.24 8.65 9.89
N MET A 174 9.99 8.20 9.71
CA MET A 174 9.54 6.90 10.20
C MET A 174 10.39 5.75 9.64
N ILE A 175 10.81 5.85 8.36
CA ILE A 175 11.71 4.86 7.76
C ILE A 175 13.09 4.95 8.40
N CYS A 176 13.66 6.16 8.57
CA CYS A 176 14.96 6.35 9.22
C CYS A 176 14.96 5.80 10.65
N ASP A 177 13.91 6.11 11.43
CA ASP A 177 13.79 5.64 12.82
C ASP A 177 13.75 4.10 12.86
N ARG A 178 13.05 3.46 11.91
CA ARG A 178 13.00 2.00 11.80
C ARG A 178 14.37 1.41 11.43
N GLU A 179 15.12 2.00 10.49
CA GLU A 179 16.45 1.53 10.15
C GLU A 179 17.39 1.67 11.35
N ASN A 180 17.31 2.79 12.10
CA ASN A 180 18.07 2.96 13.33
C ASN A 180 17.71 1.92 14.41
N GLU A 181 16.43 1.57 14.56
CA GLU A 181 15.98 0.49 15.44
C GLU A 181 16.58 -0.87 15.04
N ILE A 182 16.65 -1.14 13.73
CA ILE A 182 17.22 -2.37 13.19
C ILE A 182 18.73 -2.43 13.44
N ASP A 183 19.43 -1.33 13.15
CA ASP A 183 20.88 -1.24 13.30
C ASP A 183 21.33 -1.29 14.78
N ALA A 184 20.55 -0.72 15.68
CA ALA A 184 20.80 -0.74 17.12
C ALA A 184 20.33 -2.03 17.80
N PHE A 185 19.67 -2.93 17.07
CA PHE A 185 19.08 -4.13 17.67
C PHE A 185 20.16 -5.13 18.10
N ILE A 186 20.04 -5.57 19.34
CA ILE A 186 20.91 -6.60 19.92
C ILE A 186 20.08 -7.89 20.03
N PRO A 187 20.43 -8.96 19.30
CA PRO A 187 19.74 -10.23 19.43
C PRO A 187 19.88 -10.83 20.82
N GLU A 188 18.76 -11.21 21.45
CA GLU A 188 18.72 -11.92 22.71
C GLU A 188 18.49 -13.40 22.47
N GLU A 189 19.27 -14.24 23.13
CA GLU A 189 19.15 -15.70 23.10
C GLU A 189 17.88 -16.14 23.85
N TYR A 190 17.13 -17.06 23.23
CA TYR A 190 16.08 -17.81 23.89
C TYR A 190 15.99 -19.21 23.31
N TRP A 191 15.35 -20.10 24.06
CA TRP A 191 15.22 -21.49 23.67
C TRP A 191 13.76 -21.90 23.64
N THR A 192 13.43 -22.83 22.73
CA THR A 192 12.16 -23.54 22.70
C THR A 192 12.42 -25.04 22.87
N MET A 193 11.50 -25.75 23.50
CA MET A 193 11.57 -27.19 23.65
C MET A 193 10.30 -27.82 23.10
N GLU A 194 10.47 -28.88 22.33
CA GLU A 194 9.38 -29.68 21.78
C GLU A 194 9.57 -31.12 22.13
N ALA A 195 8.50 -31.78 22.56
CA ALA A 195 8.47 -33.22 22.83
C ALA A 195 7.64 -33.93 21.77
N SER A 196 8.23 -34.90 21.12
CA SER A 196 7.56 -35.87 20.25
C SER A 196 7.04 -37.05 21.10
N LEU A 197 5.72 -37.22 21.10
CA LEU A 197 5.03 -38.21 21.94
C LEU A 197 4.29 -39.21 21.08
N ASN A 198 4.58 -40.49 21.24
CA ASN A 198 3.84 -41.58 20.60
C ASN A 198 2.52 -41.81 21.34
N ILE A 199 1.43 -41.88 20.59
CA ILE A 199 0.09 -42.22 21.07
C ILE A 199 -0.22 -43.65 20.65
N LYS A 200 -0.70 -44.48 21.58
CA LYS A 200 -1.07 -45.86 21.28
C LYS A 200 -2.13 -45.93 20.17
N GLY A 201 -1.80 -46.56 19.07
CA GLY A 201 -2.69 -46.73 17.91
C GLY A 201 -2.50 -45.67 16.78
N GLU A 202 -1.69 -44.64 17.00
CA GLU A 202 -1.37 -43.64 16.00
C GLU A 202 -0.01 -43.88 15.35
N LYS A 203 0.11 -43.55 14.04
CA LYS A 203 1.36 -43.76 13.28
C LYS A 203 2.31 -42.55 13.35
N LYS A 204 1.81 -41.38 13.70
CA LYS A 204 2.62 -40.15 13.78
C LYS A 204 2.70 -39.69 15.22
N PRO A 205 3.86 -39.20 15.68
CA PRO A 205 3.98 -38.65 17.01
C PRO A 205 3.20 -37.33 17.13
N LEU A 206 2.76 -37.06 18.34
CA LEU A 206 2.19 -35.77 18.74
C LEU A 206 3.35 -34.84 19.14
N VAL A 207 3.46 -33.68 18.53
CA VAL A 207 4.46 -32.68 18.91
C VAL A 207 3.84 -31.70 19.92
N ALA A 208 4.32 -31.74 21.16
CA ALA A 208 3.91 -30.87 22.24
C ALA A 208 4.99 -29.82 22.55
N LYS A 209 4.60 -28.58 22.77
CA LYS A 209 5.52 -27.47 23.08
C LYS A 209 5.62 -27.25 24.58
N PHE A 210 6.84 -27.07 25.05
CA PHE A 210 7.09 -26.67 26.43
C PHE A 210 6.37 -25.36 26.78
N TYR A 211 5.72 -25.35 27.93
CA TYR A 211 5.01 -24.17 28.43
C TYR A 211 5.72 -23.55 29.63
N GLY A 212 6.16 -24.37 30.57
CA GLY A 212 6.72 -23.96 31.84
C GLY A 212 6.53 -25.03 32.89
N ASP A 213 6.18 -24.64 34.09
CA ASP A 213 5.82 -25.53 35.20
C ASP A 213 4.35 -25.38 35.60
N ARG A 214 3.95 -25.99 36.73
CA ARG A 214 2.60 -25.88 37.28
C ARG A 214 2.27 -24.48 37.82
N ASN A 215 3.31 -23.67 38.12
CA ASN A 215 3.16 -22.31 38.65
C ASN A 215 2.99 -21.28 37.52
N GLY A 216 3.46 -21.57 36.31
CA GLY A 216 3.31 -20.65 35.20
C GLY A 216 4.22 -20.91 34.00
N LYS A 217 4.22 -19.93 33.09
CA LYS A 217 5.07 -19.97 31.90
C LYS A 217 6.54 -19.73 32.28
N ILE A 218 7.44 -20.50 31.69
CA ILE A 218 8.90 -20.33 31.82
C ILE A 218 9.48 -20.03 30.44
N ASP A 219 10.18 -18.90 30.34
CA ASP A 219 10.97 -18.56 29.17
C ASP A 219 12.43 -19.03 29.41
N ILE A 220 12.88 -19.95 28.58
CA ILE A 220 14.22 -20.55 28.69
C ILE A 220 15.22 -19.60 28.01
N LYS A 221 16.17 -19.03 28.79
CA LYS A 221 17.03 -17.94 28.35
C LYS A 221 18.44 -18.36 27.93
N ASN A 222 18.88 -19.57 28.27
CA ASN A 222 20.24 -20.02 27.97
C ASN A 222 20.33 -21.55 27.93
N ALA A 223 21.45 -22.04 27.35
CA ALA A 223 21.71 -23.44 27.20
C ALA A 223 21.76 -24.23 28.52
N ALA A 224 22.28 -23.64 29.60
CA ALA A 224 22.38 -24.35 30.88
C ALA A 224 20.99 -24.60 31.48
N GLN A 225 20.09 -23.61 31.43
CA GLN A 225 18.70 -23.77 31.84
C GLN A 225 17.97 -24.80 30.96
N MET A 226 18.19 -24.74 29.63
CA MET A 226 17.64 -25.72 28.69
C MET A 226 18.08 -27.15 29.05
N GLN A 227 19.39 -27.37 29.24
CA GLN A 227 19.92 -28.69 29.49
C GLN A 227 19.38 -29.28 30.81
N LYS A 228 19.30 -28.46 31.87
CA LYS A 228 18.72 -28.87 33.14
C LYS A 228 17.28 -29.37 32.98
N ILE A 229 16.42 -28.59 32.32
CA ILE A 229 15.02 -28.94 32.10
C ILE A 229 14.92 -30.18 31.21
N LEU A 230 15.75 -30.25 30.16
CA LEU A 230 15.78 -31.38 29.23
C LEU A 230 16.11 -32.69 29.94
N ASP A 231 17.11 -32.69 30.83
CA ASP A 231 17.52 -33.89 31.61
C ASP A 231 16.42 -34.33 32.57
N GLU A 232 15.73 -33.40 33.20
CA GLU A 232 14.61 -33.72 34.12
C GLU A 232 13.41 -34.27 33.34
N VAL A 233 13.07 -33.67 32.17
CA VAL A 233 11.95 -34.08 31.32
C VAL A 233 12.21 -35.47 30.68
N LYS A 234 13.43 -35.75 30.23
CA LYS A 234 13.80 -37.06 29.65
C LYS A 234 13.59 -38.23 30.61
N ASN A 235 13.75 -37.99 31.89
CA ASN A 235 13.59 -38.98 32.93
C ASN A 235 12.18 -39.05 33.52
N SER A 236 11.25 -38.21 32.99
CA SER A 236 9.89 -38.12 33.49
C SER A 236 8.90 -38.89 32.65
N GLY A 237 7.83 -39.39 33.25
CA GLY A 237 6.68 -39.89 32.53
C GLY A 237 5.79 -38.77 32.00
N PHE A 238 5.24 -38.96 30.81
CA PHE A 238 4.29 -38.02 30.20
C PHE A 238 2.86 -38.49 30.45
N SER A 239 2.02 -37.57 30.98
CA SER A 239 0.61 -37.85 31.22
C SER A 239 -0.24 -36.65 30.88
N ILE A 240 -1.45 -36.86 30.38
CA ILE A 240 -2.40 -35.81 30.10
C ILE A 240 -3.00 -35.29 31.41
N GLU A 241 -2.80 -34.04 31.75
CA GLU A 241 -3.36 -33.41 32.94
C GLU A 241 -4.76 -32.82 32.69
N SER A 242 -4.98 -32.28 31.49
CA SER A 242 -6.31 -31.77 31.11
C SER A 242 -6.48 -31.65 29.62
N VAL A 243 -7.70 -31.90 29.16
CA VAL A 243 -8.16 -31.63 27.78
C VAL A 243 -9.31 -30.64 27.84
N LYS A 244 -9.10 -29.48 27.26
CA LYS A 244 -10.13 -28.42 27.22
C LYS A 244 -10.59 -28.21 25.79
N LYS A 245 -11.89 -28.30 25.55
CA LYS A 245 -12.54 -27.94 24.30
C LYS A 245 -13.17 -26.56 24.46
N SER A 246 -12.94 -25.71 23.50
CA SER A 246 -13.50 -24.35 23.44
C SER A 246 -13.90 -23.99 22.02
N GLU A 247 -14.89 -23.14 21.90
CA GLU A 247 -15.28 -22.57 20.62
C GLU A 247 -14.54 -21.25 20.41
N LYS A 248 -14.02 -21.06 19.20
CA LYS A 248 -13.39 -19.81 18.78
C LYS A 248 -14.12 -19.28 17.55
N ILE A 249 -14.54 -18.03 17.63
CA ILE A 249 -15.20 -17.33 16.52
C ILE A 249 -14.19 -16.44 15.82
N LYS A 250 -14.00 -16.64 14.52
CA LYS A 250 -13.23 -15.73 13.66
C LYS A 250 -14.19 -14.78 12.96
N LYS A 251 -14.14 -13.51 13.35
CA LYS A 251 -15.04 -12.47 12.79
C LYS A 251 -14.78 -12.26 11.31
N SER A 252 -15.85 -11.95 10.60
CA SER A 252 -15.78 -11.52 9.20
C SER A 252 -14.97 -10.25 9.05
N PRO A 253 -14.14 -10.14 8.00
CA PRO A 253 -13.34 -8.95 7.77
C PRO A 253 -14.22 -7.77 7.38
N LEU A 254 -13.84 -6.55 7.74
CA LEU A 254 -14.52 -5.35 7.26
C LEU A 254 -14.29 -5.14 5.76
N PRO A 255 -15.19 -4.44 5.04
CA PRO A 255 -14.97 -4.06 3.67
C PRO A 255 -13.75 -3.12 3.55
N PHE A 256 -13.22 -2.96 2.35
CA PHE A 256 -11.99 -2.19 2.16
C PHE A 256 -12.18 -0.68 2.35
N THR A 257 -11.24 -0.07 3.06
CA THR A 257 -10.86 1.34 2.95
C THR A 257 -9.72 1.48 1.93
N THR A 258 -9.34 2.70 1.58
CA THR A 258 -8.16 2.95 0.72
C THR A 258 -6.89 2.31 1.29
N SER A 259 -6.66 2.48 2.59
CA SER A 259 -5.48 1.95 3.27
C SER A 259 -5.46 0.43 3.26
N THR A 260 -6.55 -0.21 3.70
CA THR A 260 -6.61 -1.67 3.75
C THR A 260 -6.58 -2.33 2.37
N LEU A 261 -7.13 -1.67 1.34
CA LEU A 261 -7.01 -2.12 -0.05
C LEU A 261 -5.55 -2.08 -0.52
N GLN A 262 -4.82 -1.00 -0.25
CA GLN A 262 -3.41 -0.87 -0.60
C GLN A 262 -2.56 -1.94 0.09
N GLN A 263 -2.79 -2.17 1.39
CA GLN A 263 -2.10 -3.19 2.18
C GLN A 263 -2.33 -4.59 1.61
N GLU A 264 -3.58 -4.96 1.39
CA GLU A 264 -3.92 -6.29 0.93
C GLU A 264 -3.50 -6.54 -0.52
N ALA A 265 -3.63 -5.55 -1.42
CA ALA A 265 -3.14 -5.65 -2.79
C ALA A 265 -1.61 -5.78 -2.87
N ALA A 266 -0.87 -5.13 -1.97
CA ALA A 266 0.58 -5.30 -1.89
C ALA A 266 0.96 -6.69 -1.38
N LYS A 267 0.25 -7.22 -0.37
CA LYS A 267 0.48 -8.55 0.22
C LYS A 267 0.16 -9.67 -0.78
N THR A 268 -1.05 -9.68 -1.31
CA THR A 268 -1.60 -10.83 -2.08
C THR A 268 -1.40 -10.72 -3.59
N LEU A 269 -1.42 -9.50 -4.15
CA LEU A 269 -1.30 -9.26 -5.58
C LEU A 269 0.09 -8.78 -6.01
N ASN A 270 0.96 -8.47 -5.06
CA ASN A 270 2.27 -7.84 -5.28
C ASN A 270 2.18 -6.54 -6.10
N MET A 271 1.18 -5.72 -5.80
CA MET A 271 0.95 -4.41 -6.43
C MET A 271 1.49 -3.29 -5.53
N SER A 272 2.18 -2.30 -6.13
CA SER A 272 2.53 -1.08 -5.40
C SER A 272 1.28 -0.26 -5.08
N THR A 273 1.35 0.58 -4.05
CA THR A 273 0.26 1.48 -3.65
C THR A 273 -0.20 2.35 -4.82
N LYS A 274 0.72 2.93 -5.58
CA LYS A 274 0.43 3.72 -6.78
C LYS A 274 -0.29 2.91 -7.86
N ARG A 275 0.16 1.66 -8.13
CA ARG A 275 -0.48 0.80 -9.13
C ARG A 275 -1.89 0.41 -8.72
N THR A 276 -2.08 0.05 -7.44
CA THR A 276 -3.38 -0.26 -6.85
C THR A 276 -4.36 0.88 -7.06
N MET A 277 -3.96 2.12 -6.71
CA MET A 277 -4.85 3.28 -6.85
C MET A 277 -5.14 3.63 -8.31
N ASN A 278 -4.17 3.49 -9.21
CA ASN A 278 -4.40 3.72 -10.64
C ASN A 278 -5.41 2.73 -11.23
N ILE A 279 -5.34 1.45 -10.83
CA ILE A 279 -6.27 0.43 -11.30
C ILE A 279 -7.65 0.63 -10.66
N ALA A 280 -7.70 0.94 -9.36
CA ALA A 280 -8.95 1.26 -8.68
C ALA A 280 -9.67 2.46 -9.32
N GLN A 281 -8.93 3.50 -9.73
CA GLN A 281 -9.48 4.64 -10.45
C GLN A 281 -10.13 4.21 -11.79
N GLN A 282 -9.48 3.31 -12.54
CA GLN A 282 -10.06 2.78 -13.79
C GLN A 282 -11.33 1.99 -13.54
N LEU A 283 -11.36 1.16 -12.50
CA LEU A 283 -12.54 0.37 -12.13
C LEU A 283 -13.71 1.26 -11.67
N TYR A 284 -13.42 2.35 -10.96
CA TYR A 284 -14.41 3.34 -10.54
C TYR A 284 -14.97 4.14 -11.71
N GLU A 285 -14.10 4.71 -12.58
CA GLU A 285 -14.51 5.57 -13.68
C GLU A 285 -15.26 4.84 -14.78
N GLY A 286 -15.03 3.55 -14.91
CA GLY A 286 -15.74 2.65 -15.81
C GLY A 286 -14.84 1.92 -16.79
N VAL A 287 -15.17 0.66 -16.98
CA VAL A 287 -14.56 -0.26 -17.95
C VAL A 287 -15.64 -0.84 -18.87
N ASP A 288 -15.25 -1.19 -20.09
CA ASP A 288 -16.20 -1.78 -21.04
C ASP A 288 -16.42 -3.25 -20.69
N ILE A 289 -17.65 -3.61 -20.31
CA ILE A 289 -18.07 -4.98 -20.00
C ILE A 289 -18.89 -5.52 -21.20
N LYS A 290 -18.50 -6.68 -21.71
CA LYS A 290 -19.18 -7.34 -22.83
C LYS A 290 -20.68 -7.51 -22.54
N GLY A 291 -21.52 -7.01 -23.43
CA GLY A 291 -22.99 -7.06 -23.29
C GLY A 291 -23.60 -6.05 -22.32
N ARG A 292 -22.81 -5.28 -21.56
CA ARG A 292 -23.27 -4.30 -20.58
C ARG A 292 -22.79 -2.85 -20.87
N GLY A 293 -21.81 -2.71 -21.79
CA GLY A 293 -21.20 -1.42 -22.11
C GLY A 293 -20.22 -0.94 -21.05
N THR A 294 -19.98 0.37 -20.98
CA THR A 294 -19.05 0.96 -20.00
C THR A 294 -19.75 1.08 -18.64
N VAL A 295 -19.17 0.50 -17.59
CA VAL A 295 -19.74 0.43 -16.23
C VAL A 295 -18.66 0.74 -15.20
N GLY A 296 -18.98 1.55 -14.20
CA GLY A 296 -18.15 1.68 -12.99
C GLY A 296 -18.36 0.43 -12.13
N LEU A 297 -17.29 -0.32 -11.90
CA LEU A 297 -17.34 -1.61 -11.21
C LEU A 297 -17.24 -1.50 -9.70
N ILE A 298 -16.66 -0.43 -9.17
CA ILE A 298 -16.47 -0.22 -7.74
C ILE A 298 -16.97 1.16 -7.31
N THR A 299 -17.24 1.30 -6.02
CA THR A 299 -17.51 2.58 -5.37
C THR A 299 -16.26 3.46 -5.34
N TYR A 300 -16.42 4.72 -4.92
CA TYR A 300 -15.33 5.69 -4.82
C TYR A 300 -14.16 5.15 -3.98
N LEU A 301 -12.96 5.27 -4.53
CA LEU A 301 -11.78 4.56 -4.04
C LEU A 301 -11.00 5.30 -2.94
N ARG A 302 -11.25 6.59 -2.72
CA ARG A 302 -10.58 7.38 -1.68
C ARG A 302 -11.50 7.53 -0.49
N THR A 303 -11.47 6.57 0.39
CA THR A 303 -12.32 6.50 1.58
C THR A 303 -11.59 5.85 2.75
N ASP A 304 -11.87 6.33 3.93
CA ASP A 304 -11.52 5.73 5.22
C ASP A 304 -12.73 5.09 5.92
N SER A 305 -13.90 5.16 5.27
CA SER A 305 -15.16 4.58 5.78
C SER A 305 -15.26 3.10 5.47
N THR A 306 -15.79 2.35 6.42
CA THR A 306 -16.22 0.95 6.26
C THR A 306 -17.75 0.81 6.14
N ARG A 307 -18.47 1.94 6.07
CA ARG A 307 -19.92 2.00 5.91
C ARG A 307 -20.34 1.38 4.57
N VAL A 308 -21.45 0.69 4.57
CA VAL A 308 -22.08 0.11 3.36
C VAL A 308 -23.49 0.68 3.25
N ALA A 309 -23.87 1.13 2.05
CA ALA A 309 -25.22 1.61 1.80
C ALA A 309 -26.27 0.50 2.02
N ASP A 310 -27.47 0.88 2.45
CA ASP A 310 -28.50 -0.09 2.82
C ASP A 310 -28.97 -0.93 1.61
N GLU A 311 -29.03 -0.34 0.42
CA GLU A 311 -29.34 -1.05 -0.81
C GLU A 311 -28.29 -2.14 -1.11
N ALA A 312 -27.02 -1.85 -0.86
CA ALA A 312 -25.94 -2.82 -1.05
C ALA A 312 -25.96 -3.92 0.01
N LYS A 313 -26.36 -3.61 1.25
CA LYS A 313 -26.58 -4.62 2.30
C LYS A 313 -27.72 -5.58 1.93
N VAL A 314 -28.84 -5.05 1.42
CA VAL A 314 -29.96 -5.88 0.96
C VAL A 314 -29.54 -6.77 -0.20
N ALA A 315 -28.92 -6.19 -1.25
CA ALA A 315 -28.46 -6.96 -2.40
C ALA A 315 -27.42 -8.04 -2.01
N SER A 316 -26.57 -7.77 -1.02
CA SER A 316 -25.61 -8.76 -0.52
C SER A 316 -26.28 -9.91 0.25
N LYS A 317 -27.32 -9.64 1.03
CA LYS A 317 -28.09 -10.68 1.73
C LYS A 317 -28.77 -11.62 0.72
N ASP A 318 -29.41 -11.05 -0.30
CA ASP A 318 -30.06 -11.84 -1.35
C ASP A 318 -29.03 -12.71 -2.07
N TYR A 319 -27.91 -12.12 -2.47
CA TYR A 319 -26.82 -12.84 -3.13
C TYR A 319 -26.25 -13.99 -2.27
N ILE A 320 -25.99 -13.73 -0.98
CA ILE A 320 -25.44 -14.74 -0.06
C ILE A 320 -26.46 -15.86 0.17
N SER A 321 -27.74 -15.53 0.39
CA SER A 321 -28.81 -16.52 0.56
C SER A 321 -28.92 -17.44 -0.65
N GLU A 322 -28.93 -16.88 -1.87
CA GLU A 322 -29.07 -17.63 -3.11
C GLU A 322 -27.86 -18.52 -3.43
N ASN A 323 -26.63 -18.05 -3.17
CA ASN A 323 -25.42 -18.75 -3.63
C ASN A 323 -24.75 -19.60 -2.55
N TYR A 324 -24.98 -19.31 -1.25
CA TYR A 324 -24.33 -19.98 -0.12
C TYR A 324 -25.34 -20.54 0.88
N GLY A 325 -26.56 -20.01 0.92
CA GLY A 325 -27.63 -20.40 1.83
C GLY A 325 -27.73 -19.50 3.07
N GLU A 326 -28.91 -19.52 3.71
CA GLU A 326 -29.25 -18.62 4.82
C GLU A 326 -28.33 -18.71 6.05
N LYS A 327 -27.75 -19.89 6.30
CA LYS A 327 -26.79 -20.10 7.41
C LYS A 327 -25.52 -19.22 7.31
N TYR A 328 -25.20 -18.74 6.10
CA TYR A 328 -24.07 -17.84 5.88
C TYR A 328 -24.40 -16.36 6.11
N LEU A 329 -25.65 -16.03 6.40
CA LEU A 329 -26.05 -14.69 6.80
C LEU A 329 -25.67 -14.43 8.28
N PRO A 330 -25.17 -13.24 8.62
CA PRO A 330 -24.85 -12.90 10.00
C PRO A 330 -26.12 -12.83 10.85
N GLN A 331 -26.10 -13.40 12.05
CA GLN A 331 -27.23 -13.38 12.98
C GLN A 331 -27.49 -12.00 13.60
N SER A 332 -26.47 -11.13 13.62
CA SER A 332 -26.58 -9.73 14.05
C SER A 332 -25.82 -8.85 13.05
N SER A 333 -26.30 -7.62 12.84
CA SER A 333 -25.57 -6.67 12.02
C SER A 333 -24.16 -6.44 12.61
N ASN A 334 -23.13 -6.60 11.78
CA ASN A 334 -21.75 -6.24 12.16
C ASN A 334 -21.54 -4.71 12.23
N ASP A 335 -22.61 -3.94 12.28
CA ASP A 335 -22.56 -2.49 12.43
C ASP A 335 -21.93 -2.17 13.79
N LYS A 336 -20.58 -2.09 13.82
CA LYS A 336 -19.95 -1.30 14.85
C LYS A 336 -20.50 0.10 14.66
N LYS A 337 -21.08 0.68 15.71
CA LYS A 337 -21.23 2.13 15.79
C LYS A 337 -19.81 2.68 15.60
N ASP A 338 -19.57 3.26 14.44
CA ASP A 338 -18.35 4.00 14.20
C ASP A 338 -18.39 5.22 15.11
N ASP A 339 -17.75 5.12 16.27
CA ASP A 339 -17.57 6.23 17.21
C ASP A 339 -16.56 7.30 16.71
N LYS A 340 -15.96 7.07 15.55
CA LYS A 340 -15.15 8.08 14.87
C LYS A 340 -16.05 8.89 13.95
N LYS A 341 -16.04 10.20 14.13
CA LYS A 341 -16.61 11.18 13.20
C LYS A 341 -16.00 10.98 11.80
N ILE A 342 -16.58 10.06 11.04
CA ILE A 342 -16.26 9.81 9.64
C ILE A 342 -16.95 10.90 8.86
N GLN A 343 -16.34 11.39 7.80
CA GLN A 343 -17.06 12.19 6.81
C GLN A 343 -18.24 11.35 6.32
N ASP A 344 -19.43 11.64 6.81
CA ASP A 344 -20.66 10.80 6.71
C ASP A 344 -21.10 10.47 5.26
N ALA A 345 -20.47 11.09 4.26
CA ALA A 345 -20.84 10.94 2.85
C ALA A 345 -20.17 9.74 2.15
N HIS A 346 -19.07 9.17 2.69
CA HIS A 346 -18.33 8.12 2.01
C HIS A 346 -18.76 6.72 2.42
N GLU A 347 -18.68 5.80 1.45
CA GLU A 347 -18.84 4.37 1.65
C GLU A 347 -17.50 3.65 1.56
N ALA A 348 -17.48 2.38 2.03
CA ALA A 348 -16.39 1.46 1.77
C ALA A 348 -16.20 1.18 0.27
N ILE A 349 -15.00 0.73 -0.10
CA ILE A 349 -14.73 0.27 -1.45
C ILE A 349 -15.39 -1.10 -1.66
N ARG A 350 -16.40 -1.15 -2.53
CA ARG A 350 -17.20 -2.34 -2.83
C ARG A 350 -17.57 -2.43 -4.32
N PRO A 351 -17.99 -3.60 -4.81
CA PRO A 351 -18.60 -3.69 -6.13
C PRO A 351 -19.90 -2.85 -6.17
N THR A 352 -20.14 -2.20 -7.30
CA THR A 352 -21.41 -1.47 -7.55
C THR A 352 -22.61 -2.40 -7.80
N ASP A 353 -22.32 -3.57 -8.35
CA ASP A 353 -23.33 -4.60 -8.67
C ASP A 353 -22.72 -6.00 -8.44
N LEU A 354 -23.26 -6.74 -7.47
CA LEU A 354 -22.78 -8.09 -7.13
C LEU A 354 -23.03 -9.12 -8.24
N SER A 355 -24.00 -8.88 -9.11
CA SER A 355 -24.28 -9.74 -10.26
C SER A 355 -23.13 -9.74 -11.28
N LEU A 356 -22.28 -8.70 -11.27
CA LEU A 356 -21.04 -8.62 -12.03
C LEU A 356 -19.93 -9.41 -11.33
N SER A 357 -20.16 -10.71 -11.13
CA SER A 357 -19.20 -11.58 -10.46
C SER A 357 -17.85 -11.60 -11.19
N PRO A 358 -16.74 -11.90 -10.48
CA PRO A 358 -15.43 -12.01 -11.12
C PRO A 358 -15.40 -12.95 -12.33
N ALA A 359 -16.15 -14.05 -12.29
CA ALA A 359 -16.23 -14.97 -13.41
C ALA A 359 -16.83 -14.32 -14.67
N LEU A 360 -17.88 -13.52 -14.50
CA LEU A 360 -18.58 -12.86 -15.60
C LEU A 360 -17.72 -11.77 -16.26
N VAL A 361 -16.97 -10.99 -15.48
CA VAL A 361 -16.21 -9.83 -16.00
C VAL A 361 -14.79 -10.18 -16.47
N LYS A 362 -14.34 -11.41 -16.22
CA LYS A 362 -12.95 -11.86 -16.46
C LYS A 362 -12.45 -11.57 -17.89
N GLU A 363 -13.27 -11.87 -18.90
CA GLU A 363 -12.89 -11.67 -20.31
C GLU A 363 -12.86 -10.19 -20.74
N SER A 364 -13.53 -9.31 -19.98
CA SER A 364 -13.61 -7.89 -20.28
C SER A 364 -12.51 -7.07 -19.61
N LEU A 365 -11.84 -7.62 -18.62
CA LEU A 365 -10.86 -6.92 -17.80
C LEU A 365 -9.43 -7.31 -18.16
N GLN A 366 -8.52 -6.33 -18.10
CA GLN A 366 -7.09 -6.61 -18.11
C GLN A 366 -6.70 -7.40 -16.84
N ARG A 367 -5.61 -8.17 -16.92
CA ARG A 367 -5.16 -9.06 -15.85
C ARG A 367 -5.16 -8.40 -14.46
N ASP A 368 -4.60 -7.21 -14.34
CA ASP A 368 -4.47 -6.55 -13.04
C ASP A 368 -5.78 -5.90 -12.59
N GLN A 369 -6.61 -5.42 -13.54
CA GLN A 369 -7.97 -4.96 -13.24
C GLN A 369 -8.81 -6.12 -12.70
N PHE A 370 -8.73 -7.28 -13.34
CA PHE A 370 -9.44 -8.48 -12.89
C PHE A 370 -9.01 -8.91 -11.48
N ARG A 371 -7.69 -8.99 -11.23
CA ARG A 371 -7.16 -9.40 -9.92
C ARG A 371 -7.59 -8.45 -8.80
N LEU A 372 -7.53 -7.15 -9.03
CA LEU A 372 -7.93 -6.16 -8.04
C LEU A 372 -9.45 -6.18 -7.82
N TYR A 373 -10.23 -6.26 -8.90
CA TYR A 373 -11.69 -6.37 -8.79
C TYR A 373 -12.11 -7.64 -8.04
N GLN A 374 -11.49 -8.78 -8.35
CA GLN A 374 -11.76 -10.05 -7.65
C GLN A 374 -11.46 -9.94 -6.15
N LEU A 375 -10.37 -9.27 -5.78
CA LEU A 375 -10.00 -9.03 -4.38
C LEU A 375 -11.08 -8.20 -3.67
N ILE A 376 -11.49 -7.07 -4.29
CA ILE A 376 -12.52 -6.18 -3.74
C ILE A 376 -13.86 -6.91 -3.61
N TRP A 377 -14.26 -7.63 -4.66
CA TRP A 377 -15.52 -8.35 -4.69
C TRP A 377 -15.60 -9.44 -3.60
N LYS A 378 -14.57 -10.28 -3.52
CA LYS A 378 -14.48 -11.33 -2.49
C LYS A 378 -14.49 -10.77 -1.07
N ARG A 379 -13.72 -9.70 -0.83
CA ARG A 379 -13.66 -9.04 0.47
C ARG A 379 -15.01 -8.46 0.88
N PHE A 380 -15.70 -7.84 -0.06
CA PHE A 380 -17.04 -7.28 0.21
C PHE A 380 -18.04 -8.35 0.56
N VAL A 381 -18.16 -9.41 -0.25
CA VAL A 381 -19.06 -10.53 0.05
C VAL A 381 -18.74 -11.13 1.42
N ALA A 382 -17.46 -11.43 1.69
CA ALA A 382 -17.02 -11.95 2.97
C ALA A 382 -17.38 -11.04 4.16
N SER A 383 -17.33 -9.72 3.97
CA SER A 383 -17.68 -8.75 5.02
C SER A 383 -19.15 -8.79 5.43
N GLN A 384 -20.01 -9.26 4.54
CA GLN A 384 -21.46 -9.39 4.74
C GLN A 384 -21.89 -10.81 5.14
N MET A 385 -20.92 -11.74 5.31
CA MET A 385 -21.19 -13.13 5.69
C MET A 385 -21.02 -13.37 7.18
N ALA A 386 -21.56 -14.48 7.65
CA ALA A 386 -21.42 -14.96 9.02
C ALA A 386 -19.93 -15.27 9.35
N PRO A 387 -19.52 -15.09 10.62
CA PRO A 387 -18.17 -15.43 11.06
C PRO A 387 -17.89 -16.93 10.95
N ALA A 388 -16.61 -17.28 10.82
CA ALA A 388 -16.18 -18.67 10.88
C ALA A 388 -16.12 -19.17 12.33
N GLN A 389 -16.46 -20.44 12.54
CA GLN A 389 -16.46 -21.07 13.87
C GLN A 389 -15.48 -22.23 13.90
N TYR A 390 -14.72 -22.27 14.96
CA TYR A 390 -13.72 -23.30 15.22
C TYR A 390 -13.99 -23.98 16.55
N GLU A 391 -13.84 -25.28 16.60
CA GLU A 391 -13.60 -26.03 17.84
C GLU A 391 -12.09 -26.12 18.07
N THR A 392 -11.61 -25.63 19.20
CA THR A 392 -10.20 -25.72 19.59
C THR A 392 -10.06 -26.68 20.76
N THR A 393 -9.28 -27.72 20.58
CA THR A 393 -8.87 -28.64 21.64
C THR A 393 -7.49 -28.22 22.15
N SER A 394 -7.37 -27.87 23.40
CA SER A 394 -6.12 -27.54 24.09
C SER A 394 -5.82 -28.61 25.11
N VAL A 395 -4.66 -29.24 24.98
CA VAL A 395 -4.21 -30.33 25.85
C VAL A 395 -3.03 -29.83 26.69
N ARG A 396 -3.08 -30.06 27.99
CA ARG A 396 -1.94 -29.90 28.92
C ARG A 396 -1.40 -31.25 29.26
N ILE A 397 -0.10 -31.40 29.09
CA ILE A 397 0.63 -32.66 29.29
C ILE A 397 1.68 -32.38 30.36
N GLY A 398 1.63 -33.13 31.46
CA GLY A 398 2.61 -33.08 32.53
C GLY A 398 3.79 -33.98 32.23
N ALA A 399 5.00 -33.50 32.53
CA ALA A 399 6.25 -34.26 32.50
C ALA A 399 7.07 -33.92 33.76
N GLY A 400 6.92 -34.71 34.83
CA GLY A 400 7.44 -34.36 36.15
C GLY A 400 6.81 -33.06 36.69
N GLU A 401 7.64 -32.07 36.98
CA GLU A 401 7.18 -30.73 37.41
C GLU A 401 6.78 -29.81 36.24
N TYR A 402 7.12 -30.18 34.99
CA TYR A 402 6.94 -29.34 33.83
C TYR A 402 5.67 -29.66 33.06
N ILE A 403 5.23 -28.67 32.32
CA ILE A 403 4.02 -28.70 31.48
C ILE A 403 4.39 -28.48 30.02
N PHE A 404 3.86 -29.32 29.18
CA PHE A 404 3.83 -29.18 27.73
C PHE A 404 2.40 -28.88 27.29
N THR A 405 2.24 -28.17 26.17
CA THR A 405 0.94 -27.84 25.62
C THR A 405 0.88 -28.19 24.15
N VAL A 406 -0.27 -28.63 23.71
CA VAL A 406 -0.59 -28.77 22.28
C VAL A 406 -2.01 -28.31 22.05
N SER A 407 -2.25 -27.66 20.94
CA SER A 407 -3.57 -27.24 20.55
C SER A 407 -3.86 -27.63 19.10
N ALA A 408 -5.11 -27.97 18.85
CA ALA A 408 -5.62 -28.25 17.51
C ALA A 408 -6.94 -27.51 17.32
N SER A 409 -7.14 -26.92 16.15
CA SER A 409 -8.40 -26.29 15.78
C SER A 409 -9.05 -27.03 14.62
N LYS A 410 -10.37 -27.17 14.65
CA LYS A 410 -11.18 -27.72 13.57
C LYS A 410 -12.22 -26.68 13.17
N ILE A 411 -12.33 -26.43 11.88
CA ILE A 411 -13.41 -25.60 11.35
C ILE A 411 -14.71 -26.36 11.49
N ILE A 412 -15.65 -25.83 12.29
CA ILE A 412 -17.02 -26.34 12.42
C ILE A 412 -17.90 -25.71 11.35
N PHE A 413 -17.72 -24.42 11.13
CA PHE A 413 -18.42 -23.65 10.13
C PHE A 413 -17.45 -22.65 9.49
N ASP A 414 -17.31 -22.72 8.18
CA ASP A 414 -16.35 -21.90 7.43
C ASP A 414 -16.80 -20.45 7.24
N GLY A 415 -18.10 -20.16 7.31
CA GLY A 415 -18.63 -18.80 7.21
C GLY A 415 -18.05 -18.02 6.04
N PHE A 416 -17.56 -16.81 6.28
CA PHE A 416 -16.94 -15.96 5.25
C PHE A 416 -15.71 -16.60 4.57
N MET A 417 -15.09 -17.58 5.18
CA MET A 417 -13.89 -18.24 4.63
C MET A 417 -14.20 -19.10 3.40
N SER A 418 -15.47 -19.40 3.14
CA SER A 418 -15.92 -20.02 1.88
C SER A 418 -15.62 -19.17 0.66
N VAL A 419 -15.51 -17.83 0.82
CA VAL A 419 -15.26 -16.84 -0.25
C VAL A 419 -13.87 -16.23 -0.15
N TYR A 420 -13.43 -15.92 1.07
CA TYR A 420 -12.23 -15.14 1.32
C TYR A 420 -11.35 -15.78 2.40
N LYS A 421 -10.23 -16.35 1.97
CA LYS A 421 -9.19 -16.88 2.85
C LYS A 421 -7.95 -16.01 2.76
N THR A 422 -7.27 -15.82 3.88
CA THR A 422 -5.96 -15.18 3.97
C THR A 422 -4.88 -16.23 4.24
N ASP A 423 -3.60 -15.89 4.01
CA ASP A 423 -2.49 -16.81 4.27
C ASP A 423 -2.43 -17.23 5.74
N ASP A 424 -2.91 -16.37 6.65
CA ASP A 424 -2.99 -16.63 8.09
C ASP A 424 -4.05 -17.68 8.45
N ASP A 425 -4.89 -18.11 7.48
CA ASP A 425 -5.91 -19.15 7.67
C ASP A 425 -5.39 -20.58 7.47
N ASN A 426 -4.12 -20.73 7.10
CA ASN A 426 -3.46 -22.02 6.91
C ASN A 426 -2.71 -22.47 8.17
N GLU A 427 -3.24 -22.23 9.38
CA GLU A 427 -2.66 -22.78 10.60
C GLU A 427 -2.60 -24.32 10.49
N GLU A 428 -1.40 -24.87 10.58
CA GLU A 428 -1.20 -26.31 10.70
C GLU A 428 -1.91 -26.80 11.98
N THR A 429 -3.03 -27.44 11.79
CA THR A 429 -3.75 -28.03 12.92
C THR A 429 -3.10 -29.37 13.27
N ASN A 430 -2.62 -29.52 14.51
CA ASN A 430 -2.15 -30.82 14.99
C ASN A 430 -3.35 -31.76 15.18
N ALA A 431 -3.71 -32.47 14.10
CA ALA A 431 -4.94 -33.25 14.04
C ALA A 431 -5.04 -34.33 15.14
N LEU A 432 -3.90 -34.83 15.62
CA LEU A 432 -3.82 -35.88 16.66
C LEU A 432 -4.34 -35.39 18.02
N ALA A 433 -4.17 -34.09 18.35
CA ALA A 433 -4.67 -33.55 19.61
C ALA A 433 -6.20 -33.59 19.76
N LYS A 434 -6.94 -33.75 18.67
CA LYS A 434 -8.43 -33.80 18.67
C LYS A 434 -8.99 -35.08 19.25
N GLY A 435 -8.25 -36.19 19.18
CA GLY A 435 -8.65 -37.50 19.67
C GLY A 435 -8.22 -37.82 21.09
N LEU A 436 -7.47 -36.92 21.72
CA LEU A 436 -6.90 -37.17 23.05
C LEU A 436 -7.96 -36.97 24.15
N ASP A 437 -7.87 -37.82 25.15
CA ASP A 437 -8.59 -37.73 26.43
C ASP A 437 -7.59 -37.94 27.60
N GLU A 438 -8.04 -37.76 28.83
CA GLU A 438 -7.20 -37.91 30.03
C GLU A 438 -6.64 -39.33 30.24
N ASN A 439 -7.21 -40.36 29.57
CA ASN A 439 -6.79 -41.74 29.66
C ASN A 439 -5.81 -42.15 28.53
N SER A 440 -5.58 -41.23 27.60
CA SER A 440 -4.68 -41.53 26.47
C SER A 440 -3.24 -41.74 26.94
N VAL A 441 -2.64 -42.87 26.60
CA VAL A 441 -1.27 -43.23 27.00
C VAL A 441 -0.29 -42.56 26.04
N LEU A 442 0.61 -41.75 26.62
CA LEU A 442 1.69 -41.09 25.90
C LEU A 442 3.04 -41.73 26.26
N THR A 443 3.85 -41.96 25.26
CA THR A 443 5.25 -42.39 25.46
C THR A 443 6.18 -41.44 24.75
N LEU A 444 7.25 -41.02 25.45
CA LEU A 444 8.25 -40.12 24.85
C LEU A 444 8.97 -40.86 23.71
N ASP A 445 8.96 -40.26 22.54
CA ASP A 445 9.76 -40.66 21.40
C ASP A 445 11.08 -39.90 21.39
N ASP A 446 10.97 -38.57 21.42
CA ASP A 446 12.11 -37.66 21.46
C ASP A 446 11.74 -36.31 22.11
N VAL A 447 12.73 -35.64 22.67
CA VAL A 447 12.58 -34.28 23.17
C VAL A 447 13.81 -33.43 22.83
N ASN A 448 13.57 -32.32 22.15
CA ASN A 448 14.61 -31.47 21.59
C ASN A 448 14.48 -30.03 22.07
N GLY A 449 15.64 -29.46 22.42
CA GLY A 449 15.78 -28.02 22.66
C GLY A 449 16.36 -27.33 21.42
N THR A 450 15.76 -26.25 20.99
CA THR A 450 16.22 -25.44 19.84
C THR A 450 16.57 -24.03 20.30
N GLN A 451 17.78 -23.61 19.98
CA GLN A 451 18.27 -22.25 20.23
C GLN A 451 17.72 -21.28 19.19
N HIS A 452 17.29 -20.14 19.64
CA HIS A 452 16.81 -19.03 18.83
C HIS A 452 17.42 -17.72 19.32
N PHE A 453 17.42 -16.75 18.44
CA PHE A 453 17.73 -15.37 18.76
C PHE A 453 16.57 -14.48 18.33
N THR A 454 16.22 -13.49 19.15
CA THR A 454 15.22 -12.49 18.77
C THR A 454 15.67 -11.80 17.49
N GLN A 455 14.70 -11.44 16.66
CA GLN A 455 14.97 -10.78 15.37
C GLN A 455 14.66 -9.30 15.48
N PRO A 456 15.39 -8.42 14.75
CA PRO A 456 15.06 -7.02 14.68
C PRO A 456 13.66 -6.81 14.09
N PRO A 457 13.04 -5.64 14.31
CA PRO A 457 11.81 -5.31 13.62
C PRO A 457 12.01 -5.35 12.11
N ALA A 458 10.98 -5.76 11.37
CA ALA A 458 11.08 -5.83 9.92
C ALA A 458 11.18 -4.44 9.30
N HIS A 459 11.95 -4.30 8.21
CA HIS A 459 11.94 -3.11 7.37
C HIS A 459 10.54 -2.74 6.93
N PHE A 460 10.28 -1.45 6.73
CA PHE A 460 9.01 -1.04 6.16
C PHE A 460 8.86 -1.57 4.72
N THR A 461 7.66 -2.01 4.40
CA THR A 461 7.17 -2.16 3.03
C THR A 461 6.21 -1.02 2.72
N GLU A 462 5.82 -0.83 1.44
CA GLU A 462 4.77 0.16 1.13
C GLU A 462 3.49 -0.11 1.96
N ALA A 463 3.11 -1.37 2.13
CA ALA A 463 1.92 -1.77 2.89
C ALA A 463 2.04 -1.44 4.38
N SER A 464 3.15 -1.83 5.02
CA SER A 464 3.34 -1.56 6.46
C SER A 464 3.54 -0.07 6.75
N LEU A 465 4.12 0.70 5.81
CA LEU A 465 4.22 2.14 5.94
C LEU A 465 2.84 2.83 5.82
N VAL A 466 1.99 2.41 4.88
CA VAL A 466 0.60 2.90 4.80
C VAL A 466 -0.14 2.64 6.10
N LYS A 467 -0.02 1.42 6.64
CA LYS A 467 -0.64 1.02 7.91
C LYS A 467 -0.14 1.91 9.06
N ALA A 468 1.17 2.11 9.18
CA ALA A 468 1.76 2.93 10.22
C ALA A 468 1.33 4.42 10.12
N LEU A 469 1.27 4.98 8.91
CA LEU A 469 0.78 6.33 8.68
C LEU A 469 -0.69 6.47 9.10
N GLU A 470 -1.55 5.51 8.74
CA GLU A 470 -2.96 5.50 9.13
C GLU A 470 -3.15 5.40 10.64
N GLU A 471 -2.43 4.47 11.30
CA GLU A 471 -2.49 4.27 12.76
C GLU A 471 -2.04 5.51 13.55
N GLN A 472 -1.10 6.28 12.99
CA GLN A 472 -0.62 7.53 13.56
C GLN A 472 -1.45 8.75 13.16
N GLY A 473 -2.49 8.58 12.33
CA GLY A 473 -3.33 9.68 11.83
C GLY A 473 -2.65 10.61 10.83
N ILE A 474 -1.55 10.16 10.21
CA ILE A 474 -0.73 10.94 9.28
C ILE A 474 -1.17 10.68 7.84
N GLY A 475 -1.49 11.75 7.11
CA GLY A 475 -2.01 11.64 5.76
C GLY A 475 -3.49 11.23 5.73
N ARG A 476 -4.00 11.05 4.54
CA ARG A 476 -5.40 10.68 4.26
C ARG A 476 -5.45 9.79 3.01
N PRO A 477 -6.56 9.17 2.67
CA PRO A 477 -6.71 8.31 1.48
C PRO A 477 -6.10 8.87 0.18
N SER A 478 -6.17 10.17 0.00
CA SER A 478 -5.61 10.86 -1.18
C SER A 478 -4.07 11.00 -1.16
N THR A 479 -3.41 10.88 -0.01
CA THR A 479 -1.98 11.22 0.15
C THR A 479 -1.05 10.03 0.36
N TYR A 480 -1.53 8.86 0.80
CA TYR A 480 -0.66 7.70 1.08
C TYR A 480 0.20 7.29 -0.12
N ALA A 481 -0.44 6.94 -1.24
CA ALA A 481 0.28 6.50 -2.43
C ALA A 481 1.15 7.61 -3.08
N PRO A 482 0.71 8.89 -3.17
CA PRO A 482 1.56 9.99 -3.62
C PRO A 482 2.79 10.21 -2.75
N THR A 483 2.66 10.16 -1.42
CA THR A 483 3.77 10.33 -0.47
C THR A 483 4.84 9.27 -0.70
N ILE A 484 4.45 8.00 -0.67
CA ILE A 484 5.39 6.87 -0.87
C ILE A 484 6.03 6.95 -2.26
N SER A 485 5.24 7.24 -3.29
CA SER A 485 5.76 7.39 -4.65
C SER A 485 6.78 8.53 -4.76
N THR A 486 6.58 9.61 -4.01
CA THR A 486 7.47 10.78 -4.03
C THR A 486 8.79 10.49 -3.37
N ILE A 487 8.83 9.90 -2.18
CA ILE A 487 10.08 9.58 -1.48
C ILE A 487 10.93 8.56 -2.26
N ILE A 488 10.29 7.61 -2.95
CA ILE A 488 10.98 6.67 -3.84
C ILE A 488 11.48 7.39 -5.11
N ALA A 489 10.65 8.22 -5.76
CA ALA A 489 11.03 8.94 -6.98
C ALA A 489 12.13 10.00 -6.74
N ARG A 490 12.23 10.53 -5.53
CA ARG A 490 13.29 11.45 -5.09
C ARG A 490 14.58 10.72 -4.68
N HIS A 491 14.57 9.39 -4.69
CA HIS A 491 15.67 8.56 -4.22
C HIS A 491 16.04 8.79 -2.74
N TYR A 492 15.09 9.25 -1.93
CA TYR A 492 15.26 9.28 -0.48
C TYR A 492 15.18 7.87 0.11
N VAL A 493 14.41 7.04 -0.54
CA VAL A 493 14.19 5.64 -0.18
C VAL A 493 14.44 4.76 -1.40
N ILE A 494 15.15 3.66 -1.18
CA ILE A 494 15.40 2.62 -2.16
C ILE A 494 14.43 1.46 -1.87
N LYS A 495 13.77 0.98 -2.92
CA LYS A 495 12.91 -0.20 -2.81
C LYS A 495 13.63 -1.42 -3.38
N GLU A 496 13.94 -2.38 -2.51
CA GLU A 496 14.52 -3.66 -2.88
C GLU A 496 13.56 -4.78 -2.54
N ASN A 497 13.19 -5.57 -3.51
CA ASN A 497 12.11 -6.54 -3.41
C ASN A 497 10.80 -5.89 -2.96
N LYS A 498 10.42 -6.05 -1.69
CA LYS A 498 9.24 -5.39 -1.09
C LYS A 498 9.63 -4.35 -0.03
N ASN A 499 10.87 -4.38 0.45
CA ASN A 499 11.36 -3.56 1.54
C ASN A 499 11.78 -2.17 1.07
N LEU A 500 11.63 -1.21 1.96
CA LEU A 500 12.03 0.18 1.80
C LEU A 500 13.25 0.44 2.68
N TYR A 501 14.34 0.85 2.08
CA TYR A 501 15.61 1.18 2.75
C TYR A 501 15.88 2.67 2.62
N ILE A 502 16.42 3.27 3.66
CA ILE A 502 16.88 4.65 3.58
C ILE A 502 18.12 4.74 2.68
N SER A 503 18.20 5.75 1.82
CA SER A 503 19.42 6.08 1.09
C SER A 503 20.28 7.09 1.86
N GLU A 504 21.55 7.22 1.51
CA GLU A 504 22.40 8.29 2.06
C GLU A 504 21.80 9.68 1.85
N LEU A 505 21.22 9.91 0.65
CA LEU A 505 20.51 11.13 0.35
C LEU A 505 19.28 11.33 1.25
N GLY A 506 18.51 10.28 1.47
CA GLY A 506 17.35 10.30 2.35
C GLY A 506 17.75 10.59 3.79
N ASN A 507 18.82 9.97 4.26
CA ASN A 507 19.35 10.20 5.60
C ASN A 507 19.85 11.65 5.77
N ALA A 508 20.59 12.19 4.80
CA ALA A 508 21.02 13.58 4.81
C ALA A 508 19.85 14.58 4.85
N VAL A 509 18.80 14.33 4.04
CA VAL A 509 17.58 15.15 4.06
C VAL A 509 16.87 15.03 5.41
N ASN A 510 16.72 13.80 5.93
CA ASN A 510 16.09 13.58 7.24
C ASN A 510 16.84 14.29 8.37
N ASN A 511 18.18 14.22 8.38
CA ASN A 511 19.01 14.89 9.39
C ASN A 511 18.81 16.41 9.36
N ILE A 512 18.82 17.04 8.19
CA ILE A 512 18.51 18.49 8.07
C ILE A 512 17.11 18.77 8.61
N MET A 513 16.11 17.96 8.23
CA MET A 513 14.74 18.15 8.67
C MET A 513 14.58 17.98 10.19
N MET A 514 15.28 17.02 10.80
CA MET A 514 15.27 16.78 12.25
C MET A 514 15.96 17.91 13.03
N THR A 515 17.06 18.45 12.48
CA THR A 515 17.85 19.50 13.14
C THR A 515 17.18 20.87 13.02
N ALA A 516 16.76 21.25 11.80
CA ALA A 516 16.26 22.61 11.54
C ALA A 516 14.74 22.72 11.63
N PHE A 517 13.99 21.63 11.42
CA PHE A 517 12.53 21.63 11.34
C PHE A 517 11.89 20.51 12.17
N PRO A 518 12.27 20.34 13.46
CA PRO A 518 11.81 19.21 14.27
C PRO A 518 10.27 19.14 14.40
N THR A 519 9.61 20.28 14.48
CA THR A 519 8.14 20.38 14.52
C THR A 519 7.47 19.81 13.27
N ILE A 520 8.04 20.07 12.07
CA ILE A 520 7.45 19.62 10.80
C ILE A 520 7.54 18.10 10.64
N VAL A 521 8.58 17.49 11.18
CA VAL A 521 8.77 16.03 11.14
C VAL A 521 8.21 15.33 12.39
N ASP A 522 7.59 16.08 13.30
CA ASP A 522 6.91 15.49 14.45
C ASP A 522 5.61 14.81 14.04
N VAL A 523 5.47 13.56 14.49
CA VAL A 523 4.33 12.69 14.18
C VAL A 523 3.02 13.27 14.74
N LYS A 524 3.04 13.70 16.01
CA LYS A 524 1.84 14.23 16.70
C LYS A 524 1.41 15.56 16.12
N PHE A 525 2.37 16.43 15.83
CA PHE A 525 2.11 17.70 15.17
C PHE A 525 1.44 17.50 13.82
N THR A 526 1.98 16.60 12.99
CA THR A 526 1.42 16.34 11.65
C THR A 526 0.03 15.70 11.75
N ALA A 527 -0.19 14.77 12.68
CA ALA A 527 -1.51 14.18 12.93
C ALA A 527 -2.54 15.25 13.40
N ASN A 528 -2.13 16.15 14.30
CA ASN A 528 -2.98 17.26 14.75
C ASN A 528 -3.34 18.20 13.58
N MET A 529 -2.37 18.50 12.71
CA MET A 529 -2.61 19.34 11.53
C MET A 529 -3.62 18.68 10.56
N GLU A 530 -3.56 17.36 10.36
CA GLU A 530 -4.56 16.63 9.59
C GLU A 530 -5.96 16.70 10.23
N SER A 531 -6.04 16.65 11.55
CA SER A 531 -7.30 16.81 12.31
C SER A 531 -7.86 18.23 12.19
N LEU A 532 -7.01 19.27 12.24
CA LEU A 532 -7.43 20.65 12.00
C LEU A 532 -7.99 20.85 10.59
N LEU A 533 -7.35 20.25 9.57
CA LEU A 533 -7.84 20.28 8.19
C LEU A 533 -9.19 19.55 8.01
N ASP A 534 -9.45 18.51 8.79
CA ASP A 534 -10.76 17.87 8.83
C ASP A 534 -11.79 18.78 9.53
N GLY A 535 -11.39 19.48 10.61
CA GLY A 535 -12.22 20.49 11.27
C GLY A 535 -12.62 21.64 10.34
N VAL A 536 -11.75 22.04 9.40
CA VAL A 536 -12.13 23.01 8.36
C VAL A 536 -13.23 22.43 7.46
N ALA A 537 -13.10 21.18 7.02
CA ALA A 537 -14.11 20.52 6.20
C ALA A 537 -15.47 20.39 6.91
N GLU A 538 -15.46 20.26 8.24
CA GLU A 538 -16.66 20.25 9.10
C GLU A 538 -17.20 21.68 9.41
N GLY A 539 -16.47 22.73 9.04
CA GLY A 539 -16.84 24.12 9.32
C GLY A 539 -16.61 24.54 10.78
N THR A 540 -15.83 23.79 11.55
CA THR A 540 -15.53 24.07 12.98
C THR A 540 -14.24 24.86 13.18
N VAL A 541 -13.37 24.95 12.14
CA VAL A 541 -12.09 25.65 12.17
C VAL A 541 -11.99 26.59 10.96
N GLU A 542 -11.52 27.82 11.16
CA GLU A 542 -11.21 28.74 10.07
C GLU A 542 -9.86 28.38 9.44
N TRP A 543 -9.83 28.19 8.12
CA TRP A 543 -8.64 27.68 7.45
C TRP A 543 -7.43 28.64 7.50
N LYS A 544 -7.65 29.95 7.44
CA LYS A 544 -6.58 30.96 7.51
C LYS A 544 -5.94 31.02 8.89
N GLU A 545 -6.70 30.73 9.95
CA GLU A 545 -6.18 30.65 11.31
C GLU A 545 -5.09 29.59 11.44
N ILE A 546 -5.27 28.44 10.79
CA ILE A 546 -4.23 27.39 10.75
C ILE A 546 -2.92 27.94 10.17
N ILE A 547 -3.00 28.73 9.09
CA ILE A 547 -1.81 29.28 8.44
C ILE A 547 -1.18 30.39 9.28
N ARG A 548 -2.00 31.27 9.88
CA ARG A 548 -1.52 32.34 10.79
C ARG A 548 -0.75 31.81 11.98
N ASN A 549 -1.19 30.67 12.53
CA ASN A 549 -0.55 30.05 13.67
C ASN A 549 0.69 29.23 13.30
N PHE A 550 0.83 28.82 12.03
CA PHE A 550 1.91 27.96 11.59
C PHE A 550 3.06 28.69 10.88
N TYR A 551 2.73 29.65 9.97
CA TYR A 551 3.72 30.24 9.07
C TYR A 551 4.80 31.08 9.77
N PRO A 552 4.52 31.89 10.82
CA PRO A 552 5.54 32.68 11.48
C PRO A 552 6.68 31.83 12.03
N ASP A 553 6.36 30.74 12.74
CA ASP A 553 7.37 29.84 13.31
C ASP A 553 8.17 29.11 12.21
N LEU A 554 7.50 28.70 11.13
CA LEU A 554 8.19 28.15 9.97
C LEU A 554 9.17 29.14 9.35
N LYS A 555 8.77 30.41 9.22
CA LYS A 555 9.63 31.47 8.64
C LYS A 555 10.87 31.69 9.48
N VAL A 556 10.73 31.76 10.80
CA VAL A 556 11.88 31.89 11.73
C VAL A 556 12.81 30.69 11.57
N ALA A 557 12.29 29.48 11.59
CA ALA A 557 13.09 28.26 11.43
C ALA A 557 13.84 28.20 10.09
N ILE A 558 13.23 28.71 8.99
CA ILE A 558 13.91 28.78 7.69
C ILE A 558 15.05 29.79 7.75
N ASP A 559 14.81 31.00 8.29
CA ASP A 559 15.80 32.08 8.34
C ASP A 559 17.01 31.71 9.24
N GLU A 560 16.79 30.94 10.30
CA GLU A 560 17.83 30.36 11.14
C GLU A 560 18.60 29.25 10.42
N ALA A 561 17.88 28.32 9.78
CA ALA A 561 18.47 27.22 9.04
C ALA A 561 19.34 27.67 7.85
N GLU A 562 18.98 28.77 7.19
CA GLU A 562 19.80 29.35 6.12
C GLU A 562 21.18 29.79 6.61
N LYS A 563 21.27 30.29 7.86
CA LYS A 563 22.48 30.79 8.47
C LYS A 563 23.35 29.71 9.10
N GLU A 564 22.69 28.74 9.79
CA GLU A 564 23.38 27.80 10.68
C GLU A 564 23.75 26.48 9.99
N LEU A 565 22.96 26.03 8.99
CA LEU A 565 23.24 24.77 8.32
C LEU A 565 24.47 24.85 7.43
N GLU A 566 25.35 23.91 7.60
CA GLU A 566 26.48 23.69 6.70
C GLU A 566 26.07 22.97 5.41
N HIS A 567 26.94 23.04 4.41
CA HIS A 567 26.75 22.32 3.15
C HIS A 567 27.05 20.82 3.35
N VAL A 568 26.05 19.98 3.15
CA VAL A 568 26.21 18.52 3.24
C VAL A 568 26.69 17.99 1.88
N LYS A 569 27.92 17.49 1.86
CA LYS A 569 28.48 16.85 0.68
C LYS A 569 28.15 15.36 0.72
N ILE A 570 27.32 14.92 -0.20
CA ILE A 570 27.05 13.47 -0.38
C ILE A 570 28.12 12.97 -1.33
N GLU A 571 28.89 11.99 -0.89
CA GLU A 571 29.87 11.33 -1.73
C GLU A 571 29.13 10.43 -2.75
N ASP A 572 29.49 10.59 -4.02
CA ASP A 572 28.96 9.70 -5.04
C ASP A 572 29.63 8.30 -4.86
N GLU A 573 28.85 7.24 -4.99
CA GLU A 573 29.34 5.86 -4.94
C GLU A 573 30.35 5.61 -6.07
N VAL A 574 31.62 5.41 -5.69
CA VAL A 574 32.72 5.18 -6.65
C VAL A 574 32.64 3.74 -7.17
N THR A 575 32.79 3.57 -8.48
CA THR A 575 32.82 2.26 -9.12
C THR A 575 34.20 1.91 -9.68
N ASP A 576 34.42 0.63 -9.97
CA ASP A 576 35.67 0.17 -10.63
C ASP A 576 35.70 0.51 -12.13
N VAL A 577 34.64 1.13 -12.67
CA VAL A 577 34.56 1.49 -14.10
C VAL A 577 35.36 2.76 -14.35
N ILE A 578 36.39 2.66 -15.17
CA ILE A 578 37.27 3.77 -15.53
C ILE A 578 36.63 4.62 -16.65
N CYS A 579 36.75 5.93 -16.50
CA CYS A 579 36.37 6.89 -17.54
C CYS A 579 37.33 6.85 -18.73
N ASP A 580 36.81 6.54 -19.92
CA ASP A 580 37.64 6.42 -21.15
C ASP A 580 38.28 7.75 -21.58
N LYS A 581 37.79 8.89 -21.06
CA LYS A 581 38.28 10.23 -21.44
C LYS A 581 39.34 10.78 -20.51
N CYS A 582 39.30 10.49 -19.21
CA CYS A 582 40.18 11.11 -18.24
C CYS A 582 40.81 10.12 -17.22
N GLY A 583 40.51 8.81 -17.33
CA GLY A 583 41.11 7.77 -16.49
C GLY A 583 40.63 7.73 -15.02
N ARG A 584 39.72 8.60 -14.60
CA ARG A 584 39.17 8.58 -13.23
C ARG A 584 38.11 7.47 -13.10
N ASN A 585 38.00 6.89 -11.91
CA ASN A 585 36.88 5.96 -11.63
C ASN A 585 35.57 6.70 -11.75
N MET A 586 34.59 6.08 -12.47
CA MET A 586 33.27 6.66 -12.61
C MET A 586 32.44 6.44 -11.36
N VAL A 587 31.49 7.32 -11.15
CA VAL A 587 30.61 7.29 -9.97
C VAL A 587 29.16 7.06 -10.40
N ILE A 588 28.39 6.40 -9.52
CA ILE A 588 26.96 6.20 -9.75
C ILE A 588 26.23 7.52 -9.54
N LYS A 589 25.52 7.96 -10.57
CA LYS A 589 24.64 9.13 -10.52
C LYS A 589 23.21 8.75 -10.89
N TYR A 590 22.27 9.55 -10.40
CA TYR A 590 20.84 9.35 -10.66
C TYR A 590 20.33 10.41 -11.62
N GLY A 591 19.80 9.97 -12.75
CA GLY A 591 19.20 10.82 -13.78
C GLY A 591 17.70 10.56 -13.96
N PRO A 592 17.05 11.30 -14.88
CA PRO A 592 15.61 11.14 -15.16
C PRO A 592 15.21 9.72 -15.58
N HIS A 593 16.16 8.94 -16.10
CA HIS A 593 15.95 7.57 -16.59
C HIS A 593 16.49 6.48 -15.67
N GLY A 594 16.97 6.83 -14.46
CA GLY A 594 17.54 5.91 -13.48
C GLY A 594 19.03 6.12 -13.24
N LYS A 595 19.69 5.11 -12.66
CA LYS A 595 21.14 5.12 -12.39
C LYS A 595 21.94 5.18 -13.70
N PHE A 596 23.01 5.96 -13.70
CA PHE A 596 24.02 5.98 -14.75
C PHE A 596 25.40 6.23 -14.16
N LEU A 597 26.46 5.89 -14.88
CA LEU A 597 27.83 6.19 -14.47
C LEU A 597 28.21 7.57 -15.01
N GLY A 598 28.55 8.48 -14.12
CA GLY A 598 29.06 9.81 -14.43
C GLY A 598 30.55 9.92 -14.12
N CYS A 599 31.27 10.69 -14.90
CA CYS A 599 32.67 11.01 -14.53
C CYS A 599 32.71 12.05 -13.42
N PRO A 600 33.47 11.83 -12.32
CA PRO A 600 33.60 12.82 -11.24
C PRO A 600 34.37 14.07 -11.67
N GLY A 601 34.99 14.04 -12.84
CA GLY A 601 35.70 15.19 -13.42
C GLY A 601 34.78 16.24 -14.06
N PHE A 602 33.48 16.18 -13.89
CA PHE A 602 32.57 17.23 -14.35
C PHE A 602 32.87 18.55 -13.59
N PRO A 603 32.91 19.73 -14.23
CA PRO A 603 32.53 19.99 -15.63
C PRO A 603 33.61 19.77 -16.71
N GLU A 604 34.87 19.49 -16.35
CA GLU A 604 35.92 19.32 -17.34
C GLU A 604 35.76 18.04 -18.18
N CYS A 605 35.13 17.00 -17.58
CA CYS A 605 34.87 15.74 -18.26
C CYS A 605 33.39 15.38 -18.18
N HIS A 606 32.71 15.48 -19.32
CA HIS A 606 31.25 15.18 -19.42
C HIS A 606 30.95 13.71 -19.75
N ASN A 607 31.89 12.78 -19.51
CA ASN A 607 31.68 11.38 -19.90
C ASN A 607 30.64 10.68 -19.03
N THR A 608 29.72 9.98 -19.67
CA THR A 608 28.69 9.17 -19.00
C THR A 608 28.59 7.81 -19.64
N LYS A 609 28.33 6.79 -18.84
CA LYS A 609 28.05 5.41 -19.31
C LYS A 609 26.75 4.90 -18.70
N PRO A 610 26.04 3.97 -19.34
CA PRO A 610 24.89 3.32 -18.73
C PRO A 610 25.36 2.52 -17.51
N TYR A 611 24.61 2.58 -16.41
CA TYR A 611 24.82 1.70 -15.27
C TYR A 611 24.27 0.31 -15.59
N LEU A 612 25.15 -0.70 -15.60
CA LEU A 612 24.80 -2.08 -15.91
C LEU A 612 24.70 -2.88 -14.61
N GLU A 613 23.50 -3.19 -14.19
CA GLU A 613 23.26 -3.98 -12.99
C GLU A 613 23.60 -5.46 -13.27
N LYS A 614 24.80 -5.86 -12.86
CA LYS A 614 25.27 -7.25 -12.97
C LYS A 614 24.59 -8.12 -11.92
N ILE A 615 24.12 -9.29 -12.32
CA ILE A 615 23.41 -10.22 -11.43
C ILE A 615 24.31 -11.31 -10.82
N GLY A 616 25.64 -11.23 -11.06
CA GLY A 616 26.62 -12.19 -10.58
C GLY A 616 26.59 -13.55 -11.29
N VAL A 617 25.97 -13.64 -12.45
CA VAL A 617 25.83 -14.86 -13.24
C VAL A 617 26.52 -14.69 -14.58
N ALA A 618 27.38 -15.63 -14.97
CA ALA A 618 28.01 -15.64 -16.27
C ALA A 618 27.03 -16.02 -17.38
N CYS A 619 27.17 -15.36 -18.53
CA CYS A 619 26.34 -15.65 -19.69
C CYS A 619 26.58 -17.09 -20.20
N PRO A 620 25.55 -17.93 -20.34
CA PRO A 620 25.71 -19.31 -20.78
C PRO A 620 26.20 -19.43 -22.24
N LYS A 621 26.13 -18.34 -23.03
CA LYS A 621 26.60 -18.34 -24.44
C LYS A 621 28.04 -17.88 -24.60
N CYS A 622 28.46 -16.85 -23.88
CA CYS A 622 29.78 -16.21 -24.11
C CYS A 622 30.62 -15.98 -22.85
N GLY A 623 30.14 -16.31 -21.66
CA GLY A 623 30.87 -16.18 -20.40
C GLY A 623 30.96 -14.76 -19.82
N LYS A 624 30.54 -13.69 -20.56
CA LYS A 624 30.46 -12.32 -20.03
C LYS A 624 29.31 -12.20 -19.01
N ASP A 625 29.25 -11.13 -18.24
CA ASP A 625 28.22 -10.95 -17.25
C ASP A 625 26.79 -10.88 -17.83
N VAL A 626 25.84 -11.47 -17.11
CA VAL A 626 24.43 -11.24 -17.35
C VAL A 626 23.99 -10.03 -16.55
N ILE A 627 23.30 -9.11 -17.22
CA ILE A 627 22.85 -7.82 -16.68
C ILE A 627 21.34 -7.69 -16.73
N LEU A 628 20.78 -6.99 -15.77
CA LEU A 628 19.38 -6.65 -15.73
C LEU A 628 19.09 -5.50 -16.69
N LYS A 629 18.18 -5.70 -17.63
CA LYS A 629 17.76 -4.71 -18.64
C LYS A 629 16.26 -4.43 -18.53
N LYS A 630 15.84 -3.30 -19.12
CA LYS A 630 14.45 -2.88 -19.16
C LYS A 630 14.01 -2.62 -20.60
N THR A 631 12.89 -3.18 -20.99
CA THR A 631 12.29 -2.91 -22.30
C THR A 631 11.75 -1.47 -22.37
N LYS A 632 11.52 -0.94 -23.58
CA LYS A 632 10.86 0.38 -23.79
C LYS A 632 9.49 0.49 -23.10
N LYS A 633 8.79 -0.64 -22.88
CA LYS A 633 7.51 -0.73 -22.17
C LYS A 633 7.67 -0.94 -20.64
N GLY A 634 8.90 -0.88 -20.11
CA GLY A 634 9.18 -0.98 -18.68
C GLY A 634 9.30 -2.39 -18.11
N ARG A 635 9.17 -3.46 -18.90
CA ARG A 635 9.32 -4.85 -18.42
C ARG A 635 10.81 -5.18 -18.26
N MET A 636 11.17 -5.77 -17.14
CA MET A 636 12.52 -6.23 -16.84
C MET A 636 12.81 -7.55 -17.57
N PHE A 637 14.05 -7.72 -18.01
CA PHE A 637 14.59 -8.95 -18.58
C PHE A 637 16.10 -9.02 -18.32
N TYR A 638 16.66 -10.19 -18.48
CA TYR A 638 18.10 -10.45 -18.30
C TYR A 638 18.74 -10.61 -19.66
N GLY A 639 19.85 -9.93 -19.90
CA GLY A 639 20.57 -10.00 -21.17
C GLY A 639 22.07 -10.02 -20.96
N CYS A 640 22.81 -10.48 -21.95
CA CYS A 640 24.26 -10.43 -21.90
C CYS A 640 24.79 -9.00 -21.99
N GLU A 641 25.85 -8.68 -21.22
CA GLU A 641 26.60 -7.44 -21.32
C GLU A 641 27.25 -7.28 -22.70
N GLY A 642 27.60 -8.39 -23.36
CA GLY A 642 28.25 -8.42 -24.67
C GLY A 642 27.30 -8.22 -25.86
N TYR A 643 26.08 -7.72 -25.66
CA TYR A 643 25.22 -7.35 -26.77
C TYR A 643 25.81 -6.14 -27.53
N PRO A 644 25.82 -6.13 -28.89
CA PRO A 644 25.10 -7.02 -29.81
C PRO A 644 25.84 -8.32 -30.22
N GLU A 645 27.12 -8.48 -29.85
CA GLU A 645 27.89 -9.68 -30.25
C GLU A 645 27.33 -10.97 -29.61
N CYS A 646 26.68 -10.87 -28.49
CA CYS A 646 25.99 -11.95 -27.81
C CYS A 646 24.51 -11.59 -27.57
N ASP A 647 23.63 -12.36 -28.18
CA ASP A 647 22.17 -12.14 -28.16
C ASP A 647 21.45 -12.86 -27.02
N PHE A 648 22.16 -13.33 -25.99
CA PHE A 648 21.55 -14.02 -24.87
C PHE A 648 20.51 -13.14 -24.15
N VAL A 649 19.29 -13.66 -24.01
CA VAL A 649 18.16 -13.03 -23.33
C VAL A 649 17.38 -14.05 -22.50
N SER A 650 17.01 -13.69 -21.28
CA SER A 650 16.11 -14.47 -20.44
C SER A 650 15.06 -13.56 -19.78
N TRP A 651 13.82 -14.03 -19.73
CA TRP A 651 12.72 -13.33 -19.03
C TRP A 651 12.66 -13.61 -17.53
N GLN A 652 13.38 -14.64 -17.10
CA GLN A 652 13.52 -15.06 -15.71
C GLN A 652 14.98 -14.98 -15.31
N LYS A 653 15.25 -14.77 -14.02
CA LYS A 653 16.60 -14.63 -13.53
C LYS A 653 17.38 -15.92 -13.78
N PRO A 654 18.46 -15.92 -14.58
CA PRO A 654 19.34 -17.07 -14.72
C PRO A 654 20.06 -17.37 -13.40
N SER A 655 20.34 -18.63 -13.15
CA SER A 655 21.16 -19.12 -12.04
C SER A 655 22.56 -19.43 -12.55
N ASP A 656 23.54 -19.40 -11.66
CA ASP A 656 24.91 -19.86 -11.85
C ASP A 656 25.00 -21.39 -11.95
N LYS A 657 23.98 -22.10 -11.46
CA LYS A 657 23.91 -23.56 -11.51
C LYS A 657 23.57 -24.06 -12.91
N LYS A 658 24.27 -25.13 -13.32
CA LYS A 658 23.95 -25.89 -14.53
C LYS A 658 22.98 -27.02 -14.22
N CYS A 659 22.09 -27.31 -15.16
CA CYS A 659 21.16 -28.43 -15.04
C CYS A 659 21.92 -29.76 -14.99
N PRO A 660 21.75 -30.56 -13.92
CA PRO A 660 22.46 -31.85 -13.82
C PRO A 660 22.00 -32.88 -14.84
N LYS A 661 20.82 -32.72 -15.44
CA LYS A 661 20.25 -33.64 -16.42
C LYS A 661 20.75 -33.37 -17.85
N CYS A 662 20.86 -32.10 -18.27
CA CYS A 662 21.19 -31.75 -19.65
C CYS A 662 22.39 -30.79 -19.80
N GLY A 663 22.98 -30.30 -18.69
CA GLY A 663 24.07 -29.34 -18.70
C GLY A 663 23.68 -27.91 -19.08
N GLY A 664 22.41 -27.65 -19.42
CA GLY A 664 21.90 -26.33 -19.75
C GLY A 664 21.84 -25.39 -18.54
N TYR A 665 21.61 -24.09 -18.75
CA TYR A 665 21.45 -23.15 -17.64
C TYR A 665 20.09 -23.29 -16.98
N MET A 666 20.04 -22.94 -15.68
CA MET A 666 18.81 -22.95 -14.91
C MET A 666 18.27 -21.54 -14.69
N ILE A 667 16.99 -21.44 -14.45
CA ILE A 667 16.27 -20.18 -14.20
C ILE A 667 15.51 -20.26 -12.88
N GLU A 668 15.41 -19.13 -12.21
CA GLU A 668 14.67 -19.00 -10.96
C GLU A 668 13.16 -18.84 -11.20
N LYS A 669 12.34 -19.75 -10.67
CA LYS A 669 10.87 -19.65 -10.60
C LYS A 669 10.38 -19.76 -9.16
N GLY A 670 10.23 -18.63 -8.47
CA GLY A 670 9.86 -18.61 -7.06
C GLY A 670 10.92 -19.28 -6.18
N SER A 671 10.54 -20.28 -5.40
CA SER A 671 11.44 -21.09 -4.55
C SER A 671 12.14 -22.23 -5.28
N LYS A 672 11.96 -22.35 -6.61
CA LYS A 672 12.51 -23.46 -7.41
C LYS A 672 13.51 -22.96 -8.44
N LEU A 673 14.51 -23.79 -8.74
CA LEU A 673 15.35 -23.71 -9.91
C LEU A 673 14.81 -24.68 -10.98
N VAL A 674 14.61 -24.17 -12.18
CA VAL A 674 14.03 -24.94 -13.30
C VAL A 674 15.00 -24.88 -14.49
N CYS A 675 15.19 -25.99 -15.17
CA CYS A 675 15.96 -25.98 -16.40
C CYS A 675 15.33 -25.02 -17.42
N ALA A 676 16.15 -24.21 -18.09
CA ALA A 676 15.67 -23.27 -19.12
C ALA A 676 15.20 -23.98 -20.39
N ASP A 677 15.66 -25.20 -20.62
CA ASP A 677 15.15 -26.05 -21.69
C ASP A 677 13.86 -26.73 -21.23
N GLU A 678 12.75 -26.31 -21.85
CA GLU A 678 11.41 -26.80 -21.54
C GLU A 678 11.27 -28.31 -21.79
N THR A 679 12.06 -28.87 -22.70
CA THR A 679 12.03 -30.30 -23.03
C THR A 679 12.73 -31.15 -21.97
N CYS A 680 13.66 -30.57 -21.22
CA CYS A 680 14.40 -31.25 -20.15
C CYS A 680 13.54 -31.53 -18.92
N GLY A 681 12.69 -30.58 -18.51
CA GLY A 681 11.74 -30.69 -17.42
C GLY A 681 12.35 -30.83 -16.01
N TYR A 682 13.67 -30.61 -15.84
CA TYR A 682 14.32 -30.72 -14.53
C TYR A 682 13.96 -29.56 -13.61
N VAL A 683 13.64 -29.85 -12.35
CA VAL A 683 13.27 -28.88 -11.32
C VAL A 683 13.91 -29.30 -10.00
N GLU A 684 14.52 -28.35 -9.28
CA GLU A 684 15.01 -28.54 -7.91
C GLU A 684 14.56 -27.40 -6.99
N SER A 685 14.60 -27.61 -5.67
CA SER A 685 14.32 -26.56 -4.68
C SER A 685 15.57 -25.69 -4.49
N LYS A 686 15.38 -24.35 -4.28
CA LYS A 686 16.50 -23.45 -3.92
C LYS A 686 17.08 -23.73 -2.53
N ASN A 687 16.33 -24.41 -1.66
CA ASN A 687 16.70 -24.63 -0.26
C ASN A 687 17.46 -25.94 -0.03
N ASP A 688 17.66 -26.74 -1.05
CA ASP A 688 18.58 -27.89 -0.95
C ASP A 688 20.03 -27.34 -0.96
N LYS A 689 20.44 -26.78 0.19
CA LYS A 689 21.84 -26.53 0.50
C LYS A 689 22.48 -27.89 0.76
N GLU A 690 23.60 -28.08 0.11
CA GLU A 690 24.56 -29.20 0.28
C GLU A 690 24.53 -29.81 1.69
N GLN A 691 24.17 -31.05 1.75
CA GLN A 691 24.60 -31.96 2.83
C GLN A 691 26.05 -32.35 2.59
#